data_8f852b2ebe1ed979413824a5d1e5b523
#
_entry.id   8f852b2ebe1ed979413824a5d1e5b523
#
_cell.length_a   1.000
_cell.length_b   1.000
_cell.length_c   1.000
_cell.angle_alpha   90.00
_cell.angle_beta   90.00
_cell.angle_gamma   90.00
#
_symmetry.space_group_name_H-M   'P 1'
#
loop_
_entity.id
_entity.type
_entity.pdbx_description
1 polymer ?
#
loop_
_entity_poly.entity_id
_entity_poly.type
_entity_poly.pdbx_seq_one_letter_code
_entity_poly.pdbx_strand_id
1 'polypeptide(L)'
;MNQLLNFSIAICTLVLSFTSAQAQQNPTVTWDSKSLLFDGHRVCPVMGEIHYSRIPANEWADEVRKMKEGGVTLLATYLFWNHIEEQEGVFRWDGQRSLRDFLEVCKKEQMPVVLRMGPFCHGEVRNGGIPDWVFTKGCRLREQNPVFLALAEKLYRQIFTQVQGLQWKDGGPVIAAQFDNEYRGRGEYLMALKQIALKIGFDLPFYTRTGWPELRTPVPYGEMLPLYGDYADGFWDKEITEGCGNYYKAFNFKGFRSSTAIGTDLLGKQEEKLNKGDDLYPYFTCELGGGMATAYHRRPYVYPEDAYSMALVKLGSGSNLLGYYMYHGGTNPEGVLHTMNECQTSPGTANNDLPVMTYDFQAPLGEFGQTYPQYYMLRPLHLFMHDWAETLAPMEPSFPASQDLKKGEDAQLRWAIRSEKGENASAFVFVNNYERFCKLSAKKNVQLEACGVKLPKLTIPSGCMAIFPVNIDGIRYATAQLVARREGKVYMMQIPGVPTTICMSNGKTLKNVKPRGTEKPVYANLYLITKAEAEHLFLPVEEEMMGVRLFARKVKEAGPLRAIVKGRAKVAEAPSEQDWQQAAVYKINFPSEVLPLTSKLLSISYRGDCARLYANKRLIADNFYYGRPFLYGLWRLPENCTELELRILPLQPDAPVYLPCEADKTEGEQVYSVEILQKKDI
;
A
#
# COMPACT_ATOMS: atom_id res chain seq x y z
N MET A 1 43.76 -57.69 -31.62
CA MET A 1 43.49 -57.14 -32.96
C MET A 1 42.04 -57.51 -33.28
N ASN A 2 41.22 -56.55 -33.56
CA ASN A 2 39.83 -56.57 -33.98
C ASN A 2 38.83 -56.30 -32.89
N GLN A 3 38.44 -55.04 -32.90
CA GLN A 3 37.23 -54.48 -32.24
C GLN A 3 36.00 -54.86 -33.06
N LEU A 4 34.96 -55.36 -32.40
CA LEU A 4 33.63 -55.53 -32.96
C LEU A 4 32.76 -54.40 -32.54
N LEU A 5 32.29 -53.60 -33.51
CA LEU A 5 31.23 -52.59 -33.38
C LEU A 5 29.88 -53.29 -33.24
N ASN A 6 29.20 -53.08 -32.13
CA ASN A 6 27.79 -53.40 -32.00
C ASN A 6 26.96 -52.20 -32.37
N PHE A 7 26.21 -52.24 -33.47
CA PHE A 7 25.15 -51.34 -33.85
C PHE A 7 23.85 -51.82 -33.20
N SER A 8 23.36 -51.05 -32.20
CA SER A 8 22.00 -51.24 -31.68
C SER A 8 21.05 -50.34 -32.47
N ILE A 9 20.16 -50.95 -33.22
CA ILE A 9 19.04 -50.27 -33.89
C ILE A 9 17.99 -49.97 -32.84
N ALA A 10 17.83 -48.68 -32.48
CA ALA A 10 16.73 -48.21 -31.67
C ALA A 10 15.53 -47.90 -32.60
N ILE A 11 14.52 -48.74 -32.51
CA ILE A 11 13.20 -48.47 -33.15
C ILE A 11 12.51 -47.37 -32.32
N CYS A 12 12.53 -46.14 -32.84
CA CYS A 12 11.73 -45.07 -32.34
C CYS A 12 10.26 -45.28 -32.74
N THR A 13 9.47 -45.83 -31.86
CA THR A 13 8.01 -45.80 -31.94
C THR A 13 7.55 -44.39 -31.65
N LEU A 14 7.20 -43.65 -32.70
CA LEU A 14 6.59 -42.32 -32.60
C LEU A 14 5.15 -42.48 -32.08
N VAL A 15 4.94 -42.41 -30.77
CA VAL A 15 3.61 -42.21 -30.17
C VAL A 15 3.26 -40.76 -30.40
N LEU A 16 2.48 -40.48 -31.43
CA LEU A 16 1.80 -39.20 -31.60
C LEU A 16 0.74 -39.06 -30.47
N SER A 17 1.20 -38.58 -29.35
CA SER A 17 0.29 -38.04 -28.33
C SER A 17 -0.34 -36.76 -28.89
N PHE A 18 -1.55 -36.87 -29.41
CA PHE A 18 -2.44 -35.72 -29.57
C PHE A 18 -2.76 -35.22 -28.16
N THR A 19 -1.88 -34.44 -27.56
CA THR A 19 -2.28 -33.53 -26.53
C THR A 19 -3.13 -32.48 -27.21
N SER A 20 -4.45 -32.63 -27.12
CA SER A 20 -5.37 -31.51 -27.31
C SER A 20 -4.86 -30.43 -26.38
N ALA A 21 -4.27 -29.37 -26.92
CA ALA A 21 -4.05 -28.13 -26.20
C ALA A 21 -5.47 -27.60 -25.85
N GLN A 22 -6.02 -28.07 -24.74
CA GLN A 22 -7.09 -27.35 -24.08
C GLN A 22 -6.49 -25.98 -23.80
N ALA A 23 -7.01 -24.96 -24.50
CA ALA A 23 -6.72 -23.58 -24.14
C ALA A 23 -6.96 -23.47 -22.63
N GLN A 24 -5.92 -23.20 -21.89
CA GLN A 24 -5.97 -23.09 -20.45
C GLN A 24 -6.83 -21.89 -20.15
N GLN A 25 -8.10 -22.16 -19.87
CA GLN A 25 -9.07 -21.13 -19.53
C GLN A 25 -8.62 -20.53 -18.20
N ASN A 26 -8.58 -19.22 -18.09
CA ASN A 26 -8.32 -18.58 -16.82
C ASN A 26 -9.33 -19.06 -15.77
N PRO A 27 -8.89 -19.27 -14.53
CA PRO A 27 -9.79 -19.69 -13.47
C PRO A 27 -10.93 -18.68 -13.29
N THR A 28 -12.10 -19.15 -12.89
CA THR A 28 -13.22 -18.26 -12.58
C THR A 28 -12.93 -17.46 -11.33
N VAL A 29 -13.25 -16.16 -11.35
CA VAL A 29 -13.16 -15.29 -10.17
C VAL A 29 -14.57 -14.95 -9.71
N THR A 30 -14.91 -15.40 -8.52
CA THR A 30 -16.18 -15.14 -7.85
C THR A 30 -15.96 -14.69 -6.41
N TRP A 31 -17.03 -14.41 -5.69
CA TRP A 31 -16.99 -14.08 -4.28
C TRP A 31 -18.25 -14.57 -3.57
N ASP A 32 -18.14 -14.79 -2.27
CA ASP A 32 -19.27 -15.01 -1.37
C ASP A 32 -19.15 -14.06 -0.16
N SER A 33 -19.95 -14.26 0.88
CA SER A 33 -19.90 -13.44 2.09
C SER A 33 -18.59 -13.54 2.89
N LYS A 34 -17.68 -14.44 2.51
CA LYS A 34 -16.42 -14.70 3.23
C LYS A 34 -15.20 -14.21 2.48
N SER A 35 -15.05 -14.56 1.20
CA SER A 35 -13.80 -14.34 0.47
C SER A 35 -14.00 -14.24 -1.03
N LEU A 36 -12.92 -13.88 -1.74
CA LEU A 36 -12.76 -14.21 -3.15
C LEU A 36 -12.54 -15.70 -3.32
N LEU A 37 -12.99 -16.23 -4.46
CA LEU A 37 -12.79 -17.61 -4.88
C LEU A 37 -12.21 -17.63 -6.30
N PHE A 38 -11.11 -18.35 -6.47
CA PHE A 38 -10.54 -18.69 -7.77
C PHE A 38 -10.81 -20.18 -8.01
N ASP A 39 -11.61 -20.49 -9.04
CA ASP A 39 -12.13 -21.86 -9.32
C ASP A 39 -12.77 -22.55 -8.11
N GLY A 40 -13.49 -21.78 -7.29
CA GLY A 40 -14.12 -22.29 -6.07
C GLY A 40 -13.19 -22.40 -4.86
N HIS A 41 -11.88 -22.19 -5.02
CA HIS A 41 -10.91 -22.17 -3.92
C HIS A 41 -10.82 -20.80 -3.27
N ARG A 42 -10.90 -20.78 -1.93
CA ARG A 42 -10.82 -19.55 -1.16
C ARG A 42 -9.40 -18.96 -1.17
N VAL A 43 -9.33 -17.66 -1.37
CA VAL A 43 -8.08 -16.91 -1.31
C VAL A 43 -8.20 -15.73 -0.34
N CYS A 44 -7.07 -15.36 0.26
CA CYS A 44 -6.91 -14.16 1.08
C CYS A 44 -5.85 -13.25 0.42
N PRO A 45 -6.21 -12.50 -0.63
CA PRO A 45 -5.25 -11.70 -1.37
C PRO A 45 -4.64 -10.58 -0.54
N VAL A 46 -3.41 -10.25 -0.88
CA VAL A 46 -2.78 -8.98 -0.53
C VAL A 46 -2.79 -8.09 -1.76
N MET A 47 -3.55 -7.01 -1.71
CA MET A 47 -3.67 -6.06 -2.81
C MET A 47 -2.78 -4.85 -2.57
N GLY A 48 -1.86 -4.57 -3.47
CA GLY A 48 -0.99 -3.40 -3.42
C GLY A 48 -1.40 -2.36 -4.45
N GLU A 49 -1.64 -1.12 -3.99
CA GLU A 49 -1.88 -0.01 -4.91
C GLU A 49 -0.56 0.54 -5.45
N ILE A 50 -0.48 0.65 -6.78
CA ILE A 50 0.57 1.30 -7.55
C ILE A 50 -0.07 2.15 -8.64
N HIS A 51 0.28 3.41 -8.76
CA HIS A 51 -0.23 4.24 -9.85
C HIS A 51 0.69 4.10 -11.07
N TYR A 52 0.32 3.26 -12.02
CA TYR A 52 1.17 2.92 -13.16
C TYR A 52 1.69 4.15 -13.91
N SER A 53 0.87 5.20 -14.05
CA SER A 53 1.24 6.45 -14.72
C SER A 53 2.20 7.34 -13.91
N ARG A 54 2.49 6.98 -12.65
CA ARG A 54 3.51 7.62 -11.81
C ARG A 54 4.85 6.86 -11.80
N ILE A 55 4.96 5.76 -12.55
CA ILE A 55 6.17 4.95 -12.67
C ILE A 55 6.66 4.99 -14.11
N PRO A 56 7.94 5.22 -14.37
CA PRO A 56 8.49 5.10 -15.72
C PRO A 56 8.22 3.73 -16.33
N ALA A 57 7.81 3.68 -17.60
CA ALA A 57 7.39 2.42 -18.22
C ALA A 57 8.45 1.32 -18.25
N ASN A 58 9.72 1.71 -18.34
CA ASN A 58 10.84 0.77 -18.31
C ASN A 58 11.13 0.18 -16.91
N GLU A 59 10.50 0.68 -15.86
CA GLU A 59 10.64 0.21 -14.48
C GLU A 59 9.48 -0.72 -14.06
N TRP A 60 8.34 -0.74 -14.78
CA TRP A 60 7.13 -1.47 -14.36
C TRP A 60 7.38 -2.95 -14.03
N ALA A 61 8.15 -3.66 -14.86
CA ALA A 61 8.38 -5.10 -14.66
C ALA A 61 9.15 -5.37 -13.36
N ASP A 62 10.14 -4.55 -13.05
CA ASP A 62 10.95 -4.70 -11.84
C ASP A 62 10.13 -4.33 -10.59
N GLU A 63 9.33 -3.28 -10.67
CA GLU A 63 8.51 -2.85 -9.54
C GLU A 63 7.36 -3.85 -9.26
N VAL A 64 6.73 -4.42 -10.29
CA VAL A 64 5.74 -5.50 -10.12
C VAL A 64 6.37 -6.72 -9.45
N ARG A 65 7.60 -7.11 -9.84
CA ARG A 65 8.32 -8.24 -9.19
C ARG A 65 8.64 -7.95 -7.72
N LYS A 66 9.13 -6.76 -7.39
CA LYS A 66 9.38 -6.35 -6.00
C LYS A 66 8.10 -6.38 -5.16
N MET A 67 6.96 -5.93 -5.71
CA MET A 67 5.68 -6.03 -5.03
C MET A 67 5.31 -7.50 -4.76
N LYS A 68 5.51 -8.38 -5.72
CA LYS A 68 5.29 -9.82 -5.59
C LYS A 68 6.19 -10.46 -4.53
N GLU A 69 7.48 -10.10 -4.49
CA GLU A 69 8.44 -10.49 -3.46
C GLU A 69 8.01 -10.00 -2.07
N GLY A 70 7.37 -8.83 -1.98
CA GLY A 70 6.75 -8.30 -0.77
C GLY A 70 5.48 -9.05 -0.32
N GLY A 71 5.05 -10.06 -1.09
CA GLY A 71 3.87 -10.88 -0.80
C GLY A 71 2.57 -10.34 -1.41
N VAL A 72 2.63 -9.33 -2.27
CA VAL A 72 1.46 -8.84 -3.02
C VAL A 72 1.03 -9.89 -4.04
N THR A 73 -0.26 -10.20 -4.08
CA THR A 73 -0.85 -11.20 -4.99
C THR A 73 -1.87 -10.61 -5.94
N LEU A 74 -2.17 -9.31 -5.80
CA LEU A 74 -3.14 -8.57 -6.57
C LEU A 74 -2.71 -7.10 -6.62
N LEU A 75 -2.67 -6.48 -7.80
CA LEU A 75 -2.44 -5.04 -7.94
C LEU A 75 -3.75 -4.27 -8.01
N ALA A 76 -3.76 -3.05 -7.48
CA ALA A 76 -4.73 -2.04 -7.81
C ALA A 76 -4.03 -0.83 -8.44
N THR A 77 -4.66 -0.20 -9.42
CA THR A 77 -4.11 1.00 -10.05
C THR A 77 -5.21 1.95 -10.49
N TYR A 78 -5.02 3.24 -10.18
CA TYR A 78 -5.86 4.29 -10.75
C TYR A 78 -5.50 4.60 -12.19
N LEU A 79 -6.55 4.93 -12.93
CA LEU A 79 -6.43 5.60 -14.22
C LEU A 79 -6.91 7.05 -14.01
N PHE A 80 -5.96 7.98 -13.98
CA PHE A 80 -6.27 9.40 -13.81
C PHE A 80 -6.64 10.03 -15.16
N TRP A 81 -7.87 10.51 -15.27
CA TRP A 81 -8.38 11.08 -16.51
C TRP A 81 -7.53 12.25 -17.00
N ASN A 82 -7.11 13.15 -16.10
CA ASN A 82 -6.25 14.29 -16.44
C ASN A 82 -4.83 13.89 -16.89
N HIS A 83 -4.33 12.69 -16.54
CA HIS A 83 -3.04 12.21 -17.06
C HIS A 83 -3.13 11.79 -18.53
N ILE A 84 -4.29 11.35 -18.98
CA ILE A 84 -4.50 10.81 -20.33
C ILE A 84 -5.28 11.74 -21.26
N GLU A 85 -6.07 12.70 -20.76
CA GLU A 85 -6.80 13.70 -21.53
C GLU A 85 -6.73 15.07 -20.83
N GLU A 86 -5.52 15.62 -20.66
CA GLU A 86 -5.32 16.95 -20.09
C GLU A 86 -5.98 18.04 -20.98
N GLN A 87 -5.91 17.88 -22.30
CA GLN A 87 -6.59 18.70 -23.30
C GLN A 87 -7.79 17.97 -23.86
N GLU A 88 -8.94 18.65 -23.95
CA GLU A 88 -10.18 18.04 -24.46
C GLU A 88 -10.00 17.40 -25.84
N GLY A 89 -10.31 16.12 -25.94
CA GLY A 89 -10.23 15.33 -27.17
C GLY A 89 -8.85 14.79 -27.52
N VAL A 90 -7.82 15.13 -26.74
CA VAL A 90 -6.46 14.65 -26.96
C VAL A 90 -6.11 13.56 -25.94
N PHE A 91 -6.38 12.32 -26.30
CA PHE A 91 -6.02 11.18 -25.48
C PHE A 91 -4.56 10.76 -25.73
N ARG A 92 -3.83 10.53 -24.65
CA ARG A 92 -2.42 10.13 -24.66
C ARG A 92 -2.26 8.75 -24.02
N TRP A 93 -1.83 7.78 -24.82
CA TRP A 93 -1.54 6.41 -24.41
C TRP A 93 -0.08 6.05 -24.68
N ASP A 94 0.82 7.05 -24.51
CA ASP A 94 2.24 6.94 -24.78
C ASP A 94 3.07 6.86 -23.49
N GLY A 95 4.20 6.18 -23.53
CA GLY A 95 5.15 6.05 -22.43
C GLY A 95 4.48 5.53 -21.16
N GLN A 96 4.71 6.18 -20.02
CA GLN A 96 4.11 5.78 -18.74
C GLN A 96 2.58 5.98 -18.67
N ARG A 97 1.94 6.56 -19.68
CA ARG A 97 0.48 6.68 -19.80
C ARG A 97 -0.17 5.47 -20.48
N SER A 98 0.62 4.57 -21.09
CA SER A 98 0.12 3.38 -21.79
C SER A 98 -0.42 2.34 -20.80
N LEU A 99 -1.74 2.36 -20.57
CA LEU A 99 -2.39 1.35 -19.73
C LEU A 99 -2.20 -0.05 -20.31
N ARG A 100 -2.33 -0.18 -21.65
CA ARG A 100 -2.21 -1.49 -22.31
C ARG A 100 -0.84 -2.12 -22.06
N ASP A 101 0.25 -1.36 -22.24
CA ASP A 101 1.60 -1.89 -22.03
C ASP A 101 1.84 -2.27 -20.57
N PHE A 102 1.31 -1.51 -19.62
CA PHE A 102 1.35 -1.87 -18.20
C PHE A 102 0.60 -3.19 -17.92
N LEU A 103 -0.58 -3.36 -18.50
CA LEU A 103 -1.37 -4.60 -18.34
C LEU A 103 -0.67 -5.81 -18.98
N GLU A 104 0.00 -5.63 -20.12
CA GLU A 104 0.81 -6.71 -20.72
C GLU A 104 2.01 -7.09 -19.84
N VAL A 105 2.64 -6.12 -19.18
CA VAL A 105 3.68 -6.40 -18.15
C VAL A 105 3.07 -7.21 -17.02
N CYS A 106 1.93 -6.79 -16.46
CA CYS A 106 1.25 -7.52 -15.38
C CYS A 106 0.87 -8.95 -15.81
N LYS A 107 0.39 -9.13 -17.05
CA LYS A 107 0.09 -10.44 -17.61
C LYS A 107 1.35 -11.33 -17.66
N LYS A 108 2.47 -10.80 -18.15
CA LYS A 108 3.74 -11.51 -18.22
C LYS A 108 4.26 -11.91 -16.83
N GLU A 109 4.12 -11.00 -15.87
CA GLU A 109 4.51 -11.26 -14.48
C GLU A 109 3.47 -12.07 -13.69
N GLN A 110 2.38 -12.51 -14.34
CA GLN A 110 1.28 -13.25 -13.71
C GLN A 110 0.71 -12.54 -12.49
N MET A 111 0.46 -11.25 -12.62
CA MET A 111 -0.06 -10.39 -11.56
C MET A 111 -1.46 -9.91 -11.93
N PRO A 112 -2.51 -10.40 -11.27
CA PRO A 112 -3.88 -9.90 -11.49
C PRO A 112 -4.01 -8.42 -11.13
N VAL A 113 -4.88 -7.70 -11.83
CA VAL A 113 -5.05 -6.25 -11.70
C VAL A 113 -6.50 -5.87 -11.46
N VAL A 114 -6.71 -4.98 -10.53
CA VAL A 114 -7.97 -4.26 -10.30
C VAL A 114 -7.81 -2.84 -10.85
N LEU A 115 -8.66 -2.47 -11.80
CA LEU A 115 -8.64 -1.15 -12.42
C LEU A 115 -9.54 -0.18 -11.65
N ARG A 116 -9.01 0.95 -11.25
CA ARG A 116 -9.79 2.04 -10.64
C ARG A 116 -10.03 3.12 -11.71
N MET A 117 -11.22 3.07 -12.36
CA MET A 117 -11.48 3.77 -13.64
C MET A 117 -11.97 5.21 -13.48
N GLY A 118 -12.21 5.67 -12.27
CA GLY A 118 -12.81 6.98 -12.07
C GLY A 118 -14.28 7.05 -12.51
N PRO A 119 -14.78 8.20 -12.96
CA PRO A 119 -14.12 9.45 -13.43
C PRO A 119 -13.35 10.26 -12.38
N PHE A 120 -13.78 10.22 -11.10
CA PHE A 120 -13.09 10.82 -9.98
C PHE A 120 -12.32 9.76 -9.22
N CYS A 121 -11.05 10.02 -8.94
CA CYS A 121 -10.15 9.09 -8.28
C CYS A 121 -9.67 9.58 -6.91
N HIS A 122 -9.66 10.89 -6.65
CA HIS A 122 -8.85 11.54 -5.64
C HIS A 122 -7.35 11.34 -5.94
N GLY A 123 -6.71 10.31 -5.39
CA GLY A 123 -5.34 9.90 -5.74
C GLY A 123 -4.29 10.99 -5.57
N GLU A 124 -4.61 12.04 -4.81
CA GLU A 124 -3.79 13.24 -4.56
C GLU A 124 -3.26 13.87 -5.85
N VAL A 125 -4.06 13.74 -6.91
CA VAL A 125 -3.83 14.42 -8.19
C VAL A 125 -4.74 15.65 -8.34
N ARG A 126 -4.35 16.54 -9.24
CA ARG A 126 -5.12 17.74 -9.58
C ARG A 126 -6.58 17.38 -9.88
N ASN A 127 -7.53 18.03 -9.21
CA ASN A 127 -8.98 17.85 -9.32
C ASN A 127 -9.45 16.40 -9.07
N GLY A 128 -8.69 15.58 -8.35
CA GLY A 128 -9.03 14.18 -8.18
C GLY A 128 -9.01 13.36 -9.48
N GLY A 129 -8.23 13.80 -10.45
CA GLY A 129 -8.10 13.15 -11.76
C GLY A 129 -8.99 13.73 -12.84
N ILE A 130 -9.96 14.59 -12.54
CA ILE A 130 -10.84 15.20 -13.55
C ILE A 130 -10.09 16.36 -14.25
N PRO A 131 -10.03 16.38 -15.60
CA PRO A 131 -9.37 17.46 -16.33
C PRO A 131 -10.02 18.84 -16.12
N ASP A 132 -9.21 19.90 -16.12
CA ASP A 132 -9.69 21.27 -15.88
C ASP A 132 -10.78 21.72 -16.84
N TRP A 133 -10.72 21.31 -18.12
CA TRP A 133 -11.72 21.65 -19.13
C TRP A 133 -13.12 21.08 -18.83
N VAL A 134 -13.24 20.01 -18.04
CA VAL A 134 -14.54 19.44 -17.63
C VAL A 134 -15.33 20.42 -16.78
N PHE A 135 -14.65 21.22 -15.94
CA PHE A 135 -15.27 22.24 -15.08
C PHE A 135 -15.88 23.40 -15.88
N THR A 136 -15.50 23.58 -17.15
CA THR A 136 -16.07 24.60 -18.03
C THR A 136 -17.38 24.17 -18.72
N LYS A 137 -17.78 22.89 -18.57
CA LYS A 137 -18.98 22.34 -19.25
C LYS A 137 -20.31 22.74 -18.61
N GLY A 138 -20.29 23.41 -17.46
CA GLY A 138 -21.50 23.86 -16.76
C GLY A 138 -22.39 22.72 -16.26
N CYS A 139 -21.86 21.51 -16.10
CA CYS A 139 -22.58 20.35 -15.59
C CYS A 139 -22.25 20.05 -14.13
N ARG A 140 -23.18 19.39 -13.43
CA ARG A 140 -22.88 18.83 -12.11
C ARG A 140 -22.05 17.57 -12.24
N LEU A 141 -20.91 17.55 -11.58
CA LEU A 141 -19.98 16.42 -11.58
C LEU A 141 -20.43 15.35 -10.57
N ARG A 142 -20.11 14.10 -10.83
CA ARG A 142 -20.37 12.97 -9.95
C ARG A 142 -21.87 12.83 -9.58
N GLU A 143 -22.74 13.08 -10.54
CA GLU A 143 -24.21 12.93 -10.44
C GLU A 143 -24.77 12.34 -11.74
N GLN A 144 -26.04 11.92 -11.75
CA GLN A 144 -26.76 11.52 -12.97
C GLN A 144 -27.03 12.73 -13.89
N ASN A 145 -26.02 13.51 -14.19
CA ASN A 145 -26.11 14.60 -15.13
C ASN A 145 -25.80 14.07 -16.55
N PRO A 146 -26.69 14.27 -17.56
CA PRO A 146 -26.48 13.70 -18.88
C PRO A 146 -25.19 14.13 -19.57
N VAL A 147 -24.75 15.39 -19.36
CA VAL A 147 -23.48 15.89 -19.93
C VAL A 147 -22.30 15.16 -19.27
N PHE A 148 -22.29 15.07 -17.93
CA PHE A 148 -21.22 14.38 -17.23
C PHE A 148 -21.15 12.89 -17.56
N LEU A 149 -22.32 12.21 -17.63
CA LEU A 149 -22.38 10.79 -18.01
C LEU A 149 -21.88 10.55 -19.45
N ALA A 150 -22.17 11.46 -20.39
CA ALA A 150 -21.64 11.36 -21.76
C ALA A 150 -20.11 11.52 -21.79
N LEU A 151 -19.54 12.39 -20.95
CA LEU A 151 -18.09 12.54 -20.80
C LEU A 151 -17.47 11.27 -20.16
N ALA A 152 -18.11 10.71 -19.14
CA ALA A 152 -17.69 9.45 -18.52
C ALA A 152 -17.77 8.27 -19.52
N GLU A 153 -18.82 8.21 -20.37
CA GLU A 153 -18.92 7.19 -21.44
C GLU A 153 -17.76 7.32 -22.43
N LYS A 154 -17.39 8.54 -22.83
CA LYS A 154 -16.25 8.79 -23.71
C LYS A 154 -14.94 8.30 -23.08
N LEU A 155 -14.72 8.63 -21.79
CA LEU A 155 -13.56 8.15 -21.02
C LEU A 155 -13.53 6.62 -20.99
N TYR A 156 -14.64 5.96 -20.62
CA TYR A 156 -14.70 4.50 -20.50
C TYR A 156 -14.50 3.78 -21.84
N ARG A 157 -14.96 4.35 -22.95
CA ARG A 157 -14.67 3.84 -24.30
C ARG A 157 -13.17 3.86 -24.58
N GLN A 158 -12.48 4.95 -24.21
CA GLN A 158 -11.04 5.07 -24.38
C GLN A 158 -10.29 4.06 -23.50
N ILE A 159 -10.71 3.90 -22.24
CA ILE A 159 -10.12 2.88 -21.35
C ILE A 159 -10.33 1.48 -21.95
N PHE A 160 -11.52 1.20 -22.48
CA PHE A 160 -11.83 -0.10 -23.06
C PHE A 160 -10.93 -0.45 -24.24
N THR A 161 -10.53 0.52 -25.07
CA THR A 161 -9.56 0.26 -26.15
C THR A 161 -8.22 -0.28 -25.62
N GLN A 162 -7.83 0.07 -24.40
CA GLN A 162 -6.62 -0.41 -23.76
C GLN A 162 -6.81 -1.79 -23.10
N VAL A 163 -8.01 -2.10 -22.63
CA VAL A 163 -8.34 -3.30 -21.84
C VAL A 163 -8.89 -4.44 -22.70
N GLN A 164 -9.36 -4.14 -23.91
CA GLN A 164 -9.94 -5.14 -24.83
C GLN A 164 -8.97 -6.31 -25.08
N GLY A 165 -9.43 -7.55 -24.78
CA GLY A 165 -8.64 -8.78 -24.85
C GLY A 165 -7.71 -8.98 -23.65
N LEU A 166 -7.76 -8.11 -22.63
CA LEU A 166 -6.97 -8.20 -21.40
C LEU A 166 -7.83 -8.35 -20.14
N GLN A 167 -9.14 -8.51 -20.27
CA GLN A 167 -9.98 -8.92 -19.17
C GLN A 167 -9.68 -10.37 -18.77
N TRP A 168 -9.94 -10.74 -17.54
CA TRP A 168 -9.62 -12.08 -17.01
C TRP A 168 -10.25 -13.20 -17.84
N LYS A 169 -11.49 -13.04 -18.25
CA LYS A 169 -12.19 -13.99 -19.14
C LYS A 169 -11.50 -14.19 -20.50
N ASP A 170 -10.74 -13.20 -20.97
CA ASP A 170 -10.01 -13.22 -22.24
C ASP A 170 -8.57 -13.72 -22.09
N GLY A 171 -8.17 -14.18 -20.89
CA GLY A 171 -6.80 -14.58 -20.59
C GLY A 171 -5.88 -13.41 -20.22
N GLY A 172 -6.44 -12.23 -19.90
CA GLY A 172 -5.71 -11.07 -19.44
C GLY A 172 -5.63 -10.97 -17.92
N PRO A 173 -4.96 -9.93 -17.37
CA PRO A 173 -4.76 -9.79 -15.94
C PRO A 173 -5.91 -9.06 -15.23
N VAL A 174 -6.83 -8.37 -15.94
CA VAL A 174 -7.84 -7.49 -15.31
C VAL A 174 -8.98 -8.31 -14.74
N ILE A 175 -9.07 -8.40 -13.41
CA ILE A 175 -10.07 -9.22 -12.68
C ILE A 175 -11.26 -8.43 -12.15
N ALA A 176 -11.15 -7.12 -11.97
CA ALA A 176 -12.22 -6.27 -11.44
C ALA A 176 -11.98 -4.80 -11.78
N ALA A 177 -13.03 -3.98 -11.63
CA ALA A 177 -12.92 -2.53 -11.79
C ALA A 177 -13.70 -1.75 -10.73
N GLN A 178 -13.22 -0.55 -10.39
CA GLN A 178 -13.87 0.39 -9.47
C GLN A 178 -14.46 1.57 -10.28
N PHE A 179 -15.66 1.99 -9.88
CA PHE A 179 -16.28 3.24 -10.33
C PHE A 179 -16.17 4.30 -9.26
N ASP A 180 -15.72 5.50 -9.64
CA ASP A 180 -15.59 6.66 -8.75
C ASP A 180 -14.76 6.32 -7.52
N ASN A 181 -14.62 7.25 -6.58
CA ASN A 181 -13.91 7.02 -5.33
C ASN A 181 -14.54 7.82 -4.19
N GLU A 182 -14.65 7.22 -3.00
CA GLU A 182 -15.21 7.86 -1.80
C GLU A 182 -16.54 8.58 -2.08
N TYR A 183 -17.37 7.98 -2.92
CA TYR A 183 -18.61 8.60 -3.36
C TYR A 183 -19.67 8.56 -2.27
N ARG A 184 -20.29 9.70 -2.00
CA ARG A 184 -21.30 9.91 -0.92
C ARG A 184 -22.67 10.32 -1.44
N GLY A 185 -22.84 10.31 -2.76
CA GLY A 185 -24.07 10.70 -3.41
C GLY A 185 -25.06 9.55 -3.52
N ARG A 186 -25.86 9.60 -4.55
CA ARG A 186 -26.94 8.63 -4.81
C ARG A 186 -26.41 7.42 -5.56
N GLY A 187 -26.77 6.21 -5.10
CA GLY A 187 -26.34 4.94 -5.71
C GLY A 187 -26.70 4.82 -7.19
N GLU A 188 -27.77 5.50 -7.63
CA GLU A 188 -28.20 5.51 -9.03
C GLU A 188 -27.11 6.07 -9.99
N TYR A 189 -26.28 6.98 -9.53
CA TYR A 189 -25.12 7.45 -10.31
C TYR A 189 -24.12 6.33 -10.56
N LEU A 190 -23.76 5.57 -9.53
CA LEU A 190 -22.86 4.43 -9.66
C LEU A 190 -23.45 3.35 -10.56
N MET A 191 -24.77 3.10 -10.46
CA MET A 191 -25.47 2.18 -11.35
C MET A 191 -25.47 2.67 -12.81
N ALA A 192 -25.58 3.98 -13.04
CA ALA A 192 -25.47 4.54 -14.40
C ALA A 192 -24.06 4.32 -14.98
N LEU A 193 -23.00 4.53 -14.20
CA LEU A 193 -21.62 4.23 -14.62
C LEU A 193 -21.44 2.74 -14.93
N LYS A 194 -22.00 1.85 -14.12
CA LYS A 194 -21.98 0.40 -14.38
C LYS A 194 -22.67 0.05 -15.69
N GLN A 195 -23.86 0.60 -15.95
CA GLN A 195 -24.58 0.34 -17.20
C GLN A 195 -23.80 0.82 -18.44
N ILE A 196 -23.13 1.98 -18.32
CA ILE A 196 -22.25 2.47 -19.38
C ILE A 196 -21.10 1.50 -19.62
N ALA A 197 -20.42 1.03 -18.57
CA ALA A 197 -19.31 0.10 -18.69
C ALA A 197 -19.73 -1.24 -19.32
N LEU A 198 -20.85 -1.82 -18.87
CA LEU A 198 -21.40 -3.06 -19.44
C LEU A 198 -21.74 -2.90 -20.92
N LYS A 199 -22.39 -1.80 -21.32
CA LYS A 199 -22.73 -1.49 -22.71
C LYS A 199 -21.49 -1.36 -23.61
N ILE A 200 -20.37 -0.89 -23.07
CA ILE A 200 -19.09 -0.75 -23.78
C ILE A 200 -18.42 -2.11 -23.98
N GLY A 201 -18.62 -3.07 -23.05
CA GLY A 201 -18.04 -4.41 -23.13
C GLY A 201 -17.19 -4.82 -21.95
N PHE A 202 -17.17 -4.04 -20.86
CA PHE A 202 -16.58 -4.50 -19.61
C PHE A 202 -17.43 -5.64 -19.04
N ASP A 203 -16.82 -6.79 -18.80
CA ASP A 203 -17.48 -7.99 -18.29
C ASP A 203 -16.60 -8.59 -17.19
N LEU A 204 -16.70 -7.99 -16.01
CA LEU A 204 -15.91 -8.30 -14.83
C LEU A 204 -16.64 -7.78 -13.57
N PRO A 205 -16.29 -8.26 -12.37
CA PRO A 205 -16.80 -7.74 -11.12
C PRO A 205 -16.49 -6.26 -10.92
N PHE A 206 -17.47 -5.55 -10.36
CA PHE A 206 -17.31 -4.14 -10.02
C PHE A 206 -17.32 -3.94 -8.50
N TYR A 207 -16.54 -2.97 -8.04
CA TYR A 207 -16.56 -2.53 -6.65
C TYR A 207 -16.59 -1.00 -6.55
N THR A 208 -16.99 -0.52 -5.40
CA THR A 208 -16.97 0.88 -5.01
C THR A 208 -16.91 0.98 -3.49
N ARG A 209 -16.98 2.17 -2.93
CA ARG A 209 -16.83 2.45 -1.49
C ARG A 209 -15.43 2.16 -0.99
N THR A 210 -14.74 3.20 -0.63
CA THR A 210 -13.43 3.14 -0.03
C THR A 210 -13.51 3.35 1.48
N GLY A 211 -14.50 2.74 2.08
CA GLY A 211 -14.43 2.45 3.48
C GLY A 211 -15.18 3.34 4.44
N TRP A 212 -15.69 4.51 4.11
CA TRP A 212 -16.26 5.35 5.14
C TRP A 212 -17.62 5.98 4.85
N PRO A 213 -18.02 6.52 3.74
CA PRO A 213 -19.32 7.15 3.68
C PRO A 213 -20.43 6.20 3.27
N GLU A 214 -21.58 6.32 3.91
CA GLU A 214 -22.82 5.75 3.41
C GLU A 214 -23.29 6.49 2.16
N LEU A 215 -23.74 5.74 1.16
CA LEU A 215 -24.47 6.32 0.04
C LEU A 215 -25.81 6.90 0.51
N ARG A 216 -26.22 8.02 -0.07
CA ARG A 216 -27.56 8.61 0.22
C ARG A 216 -28.69 7.69 -0.21
N THR A 217 -28.51 6.94 -1.26
CA THR A 217 -29.37 5.85 -1.69
C THR A 217 -28.54 4.58 -1.92
N PRO A 218 -29.02 3.39 -1.55
CA PRO A 218 -28.24 2.16 -1.65
C PRO A 218 -28.04 1.73 -3.11
N VAL A 219 -26.97 0.99 -3.36
CA VAL A 219 -26.81 0.15 -4.53
C VAL A 219 -27.45 -1.21 -4.21
N PRO A 220 -28.20 -1.84 -5.15
CA PRO A 220 -28.77 -3.16 -4.91
C PRO A 220 -27.70 -4.20 -4.59
N TYR A 221 -28.09 -5.20 -3.76
CA TYR A 221 -27.18 -6.28 -3.38
C TYR A 221 -26.64 -7.03 -4.59
N GLY A 222 -25.34 -7.33 -4.57
CA GLY A 222 -24.64 -8.07 -5.64
C GLY A 222 -24.18 -7.21 -6.82
N GLU A 223 -24.64 -5.98 -6.94
CA GLU A 223 -24.28 -5.11 -8.07
C GLU A 223 -22.84 -4.57 -7.97
N MET A 224 -22.37 -4.30 -6.77
CA MET A 224 -21.01 -3.82 -6.48
C MET A 224 -20.55 -4.31 -5.11
N LEU A 225 -19.26 -4.67 -4.99
CA LEU A 225 -18.63 -5.00 -3.72
C LEU A 225 -18.27 -3.73 -2.94
N PRO A 226 -18.60 -3.62 -1.65
CA PRO A 226 -18.07 -2.57 -0.80
C PRO A 226 -16.67 -2.95 -0.30
N LEU A 227 -15.69 -2.07 -0.49
CA LEU A 227 -14.35 -2.19 0.08
C LEU A 227 -14.10 -1.06 1.08
N TYR A 228 -13.17 -1.25 2.01
CA TYR A 228 -12.99 -0.39 3.17
C TYR A 228 -11.54 0.07 3.31
N GLY A 229 -11.29 1.04 4.19
CA GLY A 229 -9.96 1.55 4.49
C GLY A 229 -9.79 1.97 5.94
N ASP A 230 -8.56 2.20 6.32
CA ASP A 230 -8.17 2.83 7.59
C ASP A 230 -6.74 3.37 7.50
N TYR A 231 -6.44 4.41 8.28
CA TYR A 231 -5.13 5.06 8.28
C TYR A 231 -4.65 5.31 9.72
N ALA A 232 -3.33 5.39 9.88
CA ALA A 232 -2.70 5.69 11.18
C ALA A 232 -2.63 7.20 11.48
N ASP A 233 -2.68 8.01 10.44
CA ASP A 233 -2.63 9.48 10.45
C ASP A 233 -3.20 10.00 9.14
N GLY A 234 -3.49 11.31 9.03
CA GLY A 234 -4.04 11.92 7.82
C GLY A 234 -3.37 13.25 7.50
N PHE A 235 -2.70 13.36 6.34
CA PHE A 235 -2.16 14.62 5.85
C PHE A 235 -3.24 15.67 5.55
N TRP A 236 -4.50 15.21 5.38
CA TRP A 236 -5.68 16.05 5.10
C TRP A 236 -6.26 16.74 6.34
N ASP A 237 -5.84 16.36 7.56
CA ASP A 237 -6.31 16.99 8.78
C ASP A 237 -5.86 18.44 8.86
N LYS A 238 -6.77 19.33 9.26
CA LYS A 238 -6.47 20.76 9.42
C LYS A 238 -5.74 21.07 10.72
N GLU A 239 -5.82 20.16 11.68
CA GLU A 239 -5.09 20.26 12.93
C GLU A 239 -3.60 20.00 12.71
N ILE A 240 -2.77 20.86 13.32
CA ILE A 240 -1.32 20.78 13.21
C ILE A 240 -0.66 20.20 14.48
N THR A 241 -1.41 19.40 15.23
CA THR A 241 -0.96 18.74 16.46
C THR A 241 -0.68 17.26 16.22
N GLU A 242 0.26 16.71 16.98
CA GLU A 242 0.58 15.30 16.96
C GLU A 242 -0.58 14.45 17.50
N GLY A 243 -0.88 13.37 16.81
CA GLY A 243 -1.92 12.43 17.23
C GLY A 243 -3.32 13.05 17.30
N CYS A 244 -3.62 14.04 16.47
CA CYS A 244 -4.99 14.55 16.30
C CYS A 244 -5.92 13.46 15.72
N GLY A 245 -7.22 13.71 15.77
CA GLY A 245 -8.23 12.81 15.23
C GLY A 245 -8.42 11.51 16.02
N ASN A 246 -9.17 10.61 15.45
CA ASN A 246 -9.56 9.32 16.05
C ASN A 246 -8.77 8.11 15.49
N TYR A 247 -7.61 8.34 14.89
CA TYR A 247 -6.80 7.29 14.25
C TYR A 247 -6.39 6.17 15.21
N TYR A 248 -6.33 6.41 16.54
CA TYR A 248 -6.09 5.38 17.53
C TYR A 248 -7.07 4.19 17.43
N LYS A 249 -8.26 4.40 16.86
CA LYS A 249 -9.27 3.35 16.66
C LYS A 249 -8.84 2.31 15.61
N ALA A 250 -7.90 2.66 14.71
CA ALA A 250 -7.34 1.73 13.72
C ALA A 250 -6.51 0.60 14.36
N PHE A 251 -6.08 0.78 15.61
CA PHE A 251 -5.29 -0.19 16.38
C PHE A 251 -6.13 -1.10 17.29
N ASN A 252 -7.46 -1.01 17.22
CA ASN A 252 -8.40 -1.80 18.01
C ASN A 252 -9.14 -2.81 17.14
N PHE A 253 -9.22 -4.07 17.59
CA PHE A 253 -10.05 -5.07 16.93
C PHE A 253 -11.52 -4.70 17.08
N LYS A 254 -12.29 -4.75 16.00
CA LYS A 254 -13.70 -4.37 15.99
C LYS A 254 -14.46 -5.04 14.85
N GLY A 255 -15.76 -5.28 15.08
CA GLY A 255 -16.67 -5.77 14.04
C GLY A 255 -17.09 -4.71 13.01
N PHE A 256 -16.86 -3.46 13.31
CA PHE A 256 -17.17 -2.34 12.43
C PHE A 256 -16.11 -2.21 11.32
N ARG A 257 -16.55 -2.19 10.06
CA ARG A 257 -15.67 -2.28 8.90
C ARG A 257 -15.16 -0.92 8.40
N SER A 258 -15.96 0.13 8.53
CA SER A 258 -15.59 1.48 8.08
C SER A 258 -14.61 2.17 9.04
N SER A 259 -13.81 3.11 8.53
CA SER A 259 -13.01 3.98 9.37
C SER A 259 -13.86 5.05 10.04
N THR A 260 -13.68 5.22 11.35
CA THR A 260 -14.35 6.29 12.11
C THR A 260 -13.54 7.58 12.17
N ALA A 261 -12.22 7.50 11.94
CA ALA A 261 -11.34 8.66 11.94
C ALA A 261 -11.72 9.64 10.82
N ILE A 262 -11.79 9.14 9.59
CA ILE A 262 -12.05 9.96 8.39
C ILE A 262 -13.51 10.38 8.30
N GLY A 263 -14.44 9.53 8.71
CA GLY A 263 -15.87 9.84 8.71
C GLY A 263 -16.24 11.00 9.66
N THR A 264 -15.55 11.10 10.80
CA THR A 264 -15.83 12.12 11.82
C THR A 264 -15.43 13.52 11.35
N ASP A 265 -14.27 13.65 10.70
CA ASP A 265 -13.71 14.95 10.29
C ASP A 265 -14.46 15.56 9.11
N LEU A 266 -14.92 14.73 8.19
CA LEU A 266 -15.59 15.16 6.96
C LEU A 266 -17.11 15.22 7.06
N LEU A 267 -17.74 14.42 7.91
CA LEU A 267 -19.19 14.22 8.00
C LEU A 267 -19.82 14.62 9.35
N GLY A 268 -19.00 15.05 10.30
CA GLY A 268 -19.42 15.25 11.68
C GLY A 268 -19.49 13.92 12.45
N LYS A 269 -20.01 13.96 13.70
CA LYS A 269 -20.10 12.76 14.55
C LYS A 269 -21.03 11.72 13.91
N GLN A 270 -20.45 10.65 13.37
CA GLN A 270 -21.19 9.45 13.00
C GLN A 270 -21.01 8.38 14.08
N GLU A 271 -22.11 7.72 14.43
CA GLU A 271 -22.05 6.52 15.27
C GLU A 271 -21.39 5.38 14.50
N GLU A 272 -20.59 4.57 15.18
CA GLU A 272 -20.01 3.33 14.66
C GLU A 272 -21.11 2.29 14.47
N LYS A 273 -21.76 2.30 13.33
CA LYS A 273 -22.79 1.30 12.97
C LYS A 273 -22.32 0.47 11.80
N LEU A 274 -22.58 -0.83 11.87
CA LEU A 274 -22.53 -1.66 10.69
C LEU A 274 -23.55 -1.16 9.67
N ASN A 275 -23.12 -0.95 8.44
CA ASN A 275 -24.07 -0.67 7.36
C ASN A 275 -24.97 -1.88 7.18
N LYS A 276 -26.27 -1.66 7.01
CA LYS A 276 -27.24 -2.74 6.79
C LYS A 276 -26.85 -3.56 5.57
N GLY A 277 -26.61 -4.85 5.79
CA GLY A 277 -26.21 -5.80 4.75
C GLY A 277 -24.70 -5.92 4.50
N ASP A 278 -23.85 -5.24 5.28
CA ASP A 278 -22.40 -5.41 5.18
C ASP A 278 -21.94 -6.86 5.50
N ASP A 279 -22.69 -7.58 6.32
CA ASP A 279 -22.50 -8.99 6.64
C ASP A 279 -22.78 -9.94 5.46
N LEU A 280 -23.50 -9.48 4.43
CA LEU A 280 -23.74 -10.24 3.21
C LEU A 280 -22.58 -10.20 2.23
N TYR A 281 -21.63 -9.28 2.41
CA TYR A 281 -20.44 -9.13 1.60
C TYR A 281 -19.19 -9.60 2.35
N PRO A 282 -18.15 -10.06 1.64
CA PRO A 282 -16.86 -10.31 2.26
C PRO A 282 -16.27 -9.02 2.82
N TYR A 283 -15.47 -9.12 3.89
CA TYR A 283 -14.76 -7.97 4.41
C TYR A 283 -13.43 -7.82 3.69
N PHE A 284 -13.31 -6.79 2.85
CA PHE A 284 -12.12 -6.45 2.09
C PHE A 284 -11.70 -5.01 2.35
N THR A 285 -10.40 -4.74 2.37
CA THR A 285 -9.87 -3.37 2.34
C THR A 285 -9.32 -3.03 0.96
N CYS A 286 -9.32 -1.75 0.59
CA CYS A 286 -8.63 -1.24 -0.59
C CYS A 286 -7.73 -0.05 -0.25
N GLU A 287 -7.92 0.56 0.92
CA GLU A 287 -7.18 1.74 1.36
C GLU A 287 -6.73 1.58 2.82
N LEU A 288 -5.99 0.51 3.12
CA LEU A 288 -5.25 0.40 4.36
C LEU A 288 -3.92 1.14 4.22
N GLY A 289 -3.65 2.13 5.06
CA GLY A 289 -2.46 2.96 4.94
C GLY A 289 -1.16 2.16 5.00
N GLY A 290 -0.47 2.00 3.88
CA GLY A 290 0.89 1.44 3.83
C GLY A 290 1.97 2.46 4.22
N GLY A 291 1.61 3.73 4.22
CA GLY A 291 2.37 4.90 4.59
C GLY A 291 1.43 6.11 4.63
N MET A 292 1.96 7.32 4.38
CA MET A 292 1.17 8.55 4.30
C MET A 292 1.89 9.62 3.46
N ALA A 293 1.16 10.34 2.63
CA ALA A 293 1.69 11.49 1.92
C ALA A 293 1.98 12.65 2.87
N THR A 294 2.78 13.60 2.40
CA THR A 294 3.05 14.87 3.08
C THR A 294 2.36 15.99 2.35
N ALA A 295 1.34 16.63 2.97
CA ALA A 295 0.83 17.91 2.50
C ALA A 295 1.65 19.05 3.09
N TYR A 296 1.64 20.25 2.46
CA TYR A 296 2.44 21.35 2.92
C TYR A 296 2.19 21.71 4.39
N HIS A 297 0.93 21.78 4.80
CA HIS A 297 0.55 22.18 6.15
C HIS A 297 0.66 21.04 7.18
N ARG A 298 0.69 19.76 6.72
CA ARG A 298 0.75 18.60 7.61
C ARG A 298 1.58 17.48 6.98
N ARG A 299 2.68 17.14 7.65
CA ARG A 299 3.71 16.23 7.15
C ARG A 299 3.95 15.07 8.14
N PRO A 300 2.99 14.15 8.30
CA PRO A 300 3.14 13.05 9.25
C PRO A 300 4.23 12.07 8.81
N TYR A 301 4.87 11.45 9.80
CA TYR A 301 5.68 10.25 9.59
C TYR A 301 4.90 9.04 10.12
N VAL A 302 4.74 8.01 9.29
CA VAL A 302 4.08 6.75 9.65
C VAL A 302 5.16 5.72 9.96
N TYR A 303 5.11 5.15 11.18
CA TYR A 303 6.08 4.14 11.60
C TYR A 303 5.73 2.78 10.98
N PRO A 304 6.74 1.91 10.74
CA PRO A 304 6.50 0.55 10.24
C PRO A 304 5.52 -0.25 11.09
N GLU A 305 5.57 -0.07 12.41
CA GLU A 305 4.67 -0.69 13.38
C GLU A 305 3.22 -0.24 13.22
N ASP A 306 2.99 1.00 12.77
CA ASP A 306 1.64 1.50 12.47
C ASP A 306 1.00 0.68 11.35
N ALA A 307 1.70 0.51 10.24
CA ALA A 307 1.22 -0.25 9.08
C ALA A 307 0.98 -1.72 9.43
N TYR A 308 1.92 -2.36 10.13
CA TYR A 308 1.79 -3.75 10.57
C TYR A 308 0.63 -3.94 11.54
N SER A 309 0.51 -3.07 12.55
CA SER A 309 -0.56 -3.16 13.55
C SER A 309 -1.94 -3.02 12.92
N MET A 310 -2.13 -2.05 12.02
CA MET A 310 -3.40 -1.90 11.29
C MET A 310 -3.73 -3.14 10.46
N ALA A 311 -2.76 -3.70 9.74
CA ALA A 311 -2.93 -4.91 8.94
C ALA A 311 -3.34 -6.11 9.80
N LEU A 312 -2.62 -6.34 10.90
CA LEU A 312 -2.93 -7.38 11.88
C LEU A 312 -4.34 -7.22 12.46
N VAL A 313 -4.70 -5.99 12.84
CA VAL A 313 -6.01 -5.67 13.42
C VAL A 313 -7.13 -5.89 12.41
N LYS A 314 -6.97 -5.47 11.16
CA LYS A 314 -7.98 -5.72 10.10
C LYS A 314 -8.13 -7.21 9.84
N LEU A 315 -7.02 -7.95 9.74
CA LEU A 315 -7.06 -9.40 9.54
C LEU A 315 -7.75 -10.10 10.71
N GLY A 316 -7.41 -9.78 11.95
CA GLY A 316 -8.04 -10.32 13.16
C GLY A 316 -9.51 -9.91 13.29
N SER A 317 -9.91 -8.77 12.73
CA SER A 317 -11.30 -8.30 12.69
C SER A 317 -12.14 -8.93 11.56
N GLY A 318 -11.57 -9.86 10.78
CA GLY A 318 -12.32 -10.64 9.79
C GLY A 318 -12.05 -10.23 8.34
N SER A 319 -11.13 -9.31 8.06
CA SER A 319 -10.76 -8.98 6.69
C SER A 319 -10.06 -10.16 6.02
N ASN A 320 -10.49 -10.52 4.83
CA ASN A 320 -9.92 -11.59 3.99
C ASN A 320 -9.25 -11.07 2.70
N LEU A 321 -9.08 -9.76 2.60
CA LEU A 321 -8.23 -9.09 1.62
C LEU A 321 -7.65 -7.85 2.30
N LEU A 322 -6.32 -7.76 2.36
CA LEU A 322 -5.62 -6.56 2.79
C LEU A 322 -5.19 -5.76 1.56
N GLY A 323 -5.88 -4.65 1.31
CA GLY A 323 -5.55 -3.72 0.23
C GLY A 323 -4.89 -2.47 0.78
N TYR A 324 -3.65 -2.24 0.38
CA TYR A 324 -2.83 -1.11 0.86
C TYR A 324 -2.89 0.09 -0.09
N TYR A 325 -3.12 1.24 0.46
CA TYR A 325 -2.98 2.54 -0.21
C TYR A 325 -1.95 3.39 0.55
N MET A 326 -0.79 3.68 -0.01
CA MET A 326 -0.13 3.09 -1.17
C MET A 326 0.71 1.89 -0.74
N TYR A 327 0.96 0.94 -1.65
CA TYR A 327 2.03 -0.05 -1.49
C TYR A 327 3.31 0.41 -2.21
N HIS A 328 3.17 1.17 -3.28
CA HIS A 328 4.25 1.75 -4.06
C HIS A 328 4.02 3.24 -4.30
N GLY A 329 4.99 4.07 -3.98
CA GLY A 329 4.99 5.48 -4.33
C GLY A 329 5.16 5.74 -5.82
N GLY A 330 5.49 6.95 -6.19
CA GLY A 330 5.76 7.30 -7.58
C GLY A 330 6.07 8.77 -7.80
N THR A 331 6.25 9.15 -9.05
CA THR A 331 6.52 10.52 -9.48
C THR A 331 5.39 11.01 -10.39
N ASN A 332 4.78 12.14 -10.07
CA ASN A 332 3.74 12.71 -10.93
C ASN A 332 4.30 12.96 -12.34
N PRO A 333 3.58 12.55 -13.40
CA PRO A 333 3.99 12.87 -14.76
C PRO A 333 3.93 14.37 -15.01
N GLU A 334 4.79 14.85 -15.90
CA GLU A 334 4.77 16.25 -16.31
C GLU A 334 3.52 16.55 -17.15
N GLY A 335 2.74 17.55 -16.72
CA GLY A 335 1.60 18.07 -17.47
C GLY A 335 2.05 19.05 -18.56
N VAL A 336 1.19 19.23 -19.57
CA VAL A 336 1.42 20.20 -20.65
C VAL A 336 0.89 21.58 -20.26
N LEU A 337 -0.25 21.63 -19.56
CA LEU A 337 -0.94 22.86 -19.19
C LEU A 337 -0.77 23.19 -17.70
N HIS A 338 -0.76 22.15 -16.85
CA HIS A 338 -0.79 22.30 -15.40
C HIS A 338 0.12 21.28 -14.72
N THR A 339 0.48 21.56 -13.46
CA THR A 339 1.06 20.53 -12.59
C THR A 339 -0.02 19.49 -12.24
N MET A 340 0.38 18.23 -12.05
CA MET A 340 -0.54 17.10 -11.88
C MET A 340 -0.85 16.81 -10.41
N ASN A 341 -0.17 17.44 -9.45
CA ASN A 341 -0.40 17.30 -8.02
C ASN A 341 -1.71 17.95 -7.55
N GLU A 342 -2.28 17.48 -6.47
CA GLU A 342 -3.34 18.19 -5.75
C GLU A 342 -2.78 19.53 -5.23
N CYS A 343 -3.50 20.62 -5.49
CA CYS A 343 -3.13 21.95 -5.02
C CYS A 343 -4.38 22.80 -4.74
N GLN A 344 -4.28 23.73 -3.78
CA GLN A 344 -5.39 24.60 -3.39
C GLN A 344 -5.83 25.58 -4.49
N THR A 345 -5.05 25.75 -5.52
CA THR A 345 -5.36 26.64 -6.67
C THR A 345 -6.13 25.93 -7.79
N SER A 346 -6.32 24.61 -7.73
CA SER A 346 -7.06 23.87 -8.75
C SER A 346 -8.58 24.14 -8.71
N PRO A 347 -9.32 24.05 -9.82
CA PRO A 347 -10.76 24.34 -9.85
C PRO A 347 -11.62 23.32 -9.10
N GLY A 348 -11.18 22.07 -8.99
CA GLY A 348 -11.91 20.96 -8.38
C GLY A 348 -11.58 20.74 -6.91
N THR A 349 -10.99 19.60 -6.59
CA THR A 349 -10.51 19.31 -5.24
C THR A 349 -9.33 20.21 -4.89
N ALA A 350 -9.55 21.15 -3.99
CA ALA A 350 -8.57 22.12 -3.56
C ALA A 350 -8.38 22.02 -2.04
N ASN A 351 -8.14 20.80 -1.54
CA ASN A 351 -8.09 20.53 -0.12
C ASN A 351 -6.69 20.71 0.46
N ASN A 352 -5.66 20.36 -0.31
CA ASN A 352 -4.27 20.37 0.15
C ASN A 352 -3.33 20.86 -0.94
N ASP A 353 -2.10 21.16 -0.53
CA ASP A 353 -0.97 21.31 -1.45
C ASP A 353 -0.01 20.14 -1.21
N LEU A 354 0.19 19.30 -2.21
CA LEU A 354 1.18 18.23 -2.21
C LEU A 354 2.42 18.64 -3.04
N PRO A 355 3.55 17.94 -2.93
CA PRO A 355 4.70 18.17 -3.80
C PRO A 355 4.32 18.06 -5.28
N VAL A 356 5.00 18.83 -6.13
CA VAL A 356 4.68 18.86 -7.57
C VAL A 356 5.06 17.55 -8.25
N MET A 357 6.24 17.01 -7.92
CA MET A 357 6.80 15.81 -8.55
C MET A 357 6.64 14.59 -7.68
N THR A 358 7.10 14.68 -6.44
CA THR A 358 7.24 13.54 -5.54
C THR A 358 5.89 13.04 -5.01
N TYR A 359 5.65 11.75 -5.16
CA TYR A 359 4.55 11.02 -4.53
C TYR A 359 5.09 9.75 -3.87
N ASP A 360 6.07 9.89 -2.99
CA ASP A 360 6.70 8.77 -2.27
C ASP A 360 5.71 8.03 -1.36
N PHE A 361 4.78 8.75 -0.76
CA PHE A 361 3.75 8.27 0.16
C PHE A 361 4.31 7.55 1.40
N GLN A 362 5.63 7.49 1.58
CA GLN A 362 6.26 6.64 2.59
C GLN A 362 5.75 5.17 2.49
N ALA A 363 5.44 4.74 1.27
CA ALA A 363 4.87 3.43 1.00
C ALA A 363 5.90 2.30 1.25
N PRO A 364 5.50 1.03 1.41
CA PRO A 364 6.46 -0.09 1.53
C PRO A 364 7.54 -0.08 0.45
N LEU A 365 7.18 0.24 -0.79
CA LEU A 365 8.10 0.63 -1.87
C LEU A 365 7.92 2.12 -2.13
N GLY A 366 8.96 2.92 -1.93
CA GLY A 366 8.90 4.36 -2.13
C GLY A 366 8.92 4.77 -3.60
N GLU A 367 9.07 6.07 -3.86
CA GLU A 367 8.98 6.69 -5.19
C GLU A 367 9.87 6.02 -6.26
N PHE A 368 11.04 5.56 -5.87
CA PHE A 368 12.07 4.96 -6.74
C PHE A 368 12.17 3.44 -6.55
N GLY A 369 11.14 2.79 -5.99
CA GLY A 369 11.16 1.37 -5.69
C GLY A 369 12.16 0.97 -4.60
N GLN A 370 12.64 1.93 -3.81
CA GLN A 370 13.40 1.64 -2.59
C GLN A 370 12.47 1.05 -1.54
N THR A 371 12.99 0.08 -0.78
CA THR A 371 12.26 -0.57 0.31
C THR A 371 12.32 0.27 1.58
N TYR A 372 11.16 0.45 2.22
CA TYR A 372 11.09 0.95 3.59
C TYR A 372 10.92 -0.20 4.59
N PRO A 373 11.21 0.00 5.89
CA PRO A 373 11.16 -1.10 6.87
C PRO A 373 9.83 -1.85 6.93
N GLN A 374 8.69 -1.19 6.69
CA GLN A 374 7.38 -1.84 6.65
C GLN A 374 7.23 -2.84 5.50
N TYR A 375 7.99 -2.72 4.41
CA TYR A 375 8.02 -3.71 3.34
C TYR A 375 8.40 -5.10 3.89
N TYR A 376 9.46 -5.17 4.69
CA TYR A 376 9.92 -6.42 5.30
C TYR A 376 9.02 -6.84 6.45
N MET A 377 8.59 -5.90 7.29
CA MET A 377 7.78 -6.18 8.48
C MET A 377 6.42 -6.79 8.12
N LEU A 378 5.81 -6.39 7.01
CA LEU A 378 4.52 -6.89 6.54
C LEU A 378 4.61 -8.30 5.91
N ARG A 379 5.75 -8.70 5.36
CA ARG A 379 5.90 -9.95 4.61
C ARG A 379 5.51 -11.22 5.38
N PRO A 380 5.90 -11.44 6.65
CA PRO A 380 5.46 -12.60 7.41
C PRO A 380 3.93 -12.74 7.48
N LEU A 381 3.22 -11.60 7.57
CA LEU A 381 1.76 -11.57 7.56
C LEU A 381 1.19 -11.92 6.18
N HIS A 382 1.80 -11.42 5.10
CA HIS A 382 1.39 -11.68 3.73
C HIS A 382 1.58 -13.15 3.36
N LEU A 383 2.73 -13.73 3.69
CA LEU A 383 3.01 -15.16 3.48
C LEU A 383 2.03 -16.05 4.25
N PHE A 384 1.74 -15.68 5.52
CA PHE A 384 0.74 -16.37 6.33
C PHE A 384 -0.65 -16.33 5.66
N MET A 385 -1.11 -15.18 5.21
CA MET A 385 -2.40 -15.03 4.53
C MET A 385 -2.50 -15.90 3.29
N HIS A 386 -1.43 -15.96 2.50
CA HIS A 386 -1.39 -16.79 1.30
C HIS A 386 -1.48 -18.29 1.64
N ASP A 387 -0.67 -18.76 2.60
CA ASP A 387 -0.48 -20.19 2.82
C ASP A 387 -1.59 -20.84 3.66
N TRP A 388 -2.32 -20.05 4.45
CA TRP A 388 -3.49 -20.51 5.24
C TRP A 388 -4.80 -19.90 4.78
N ALA A 389 -4.90 -19.42 3.53
CA ALA A 389 -6.09 -18.75 3.01
C ALA A 389 -7.37 -19.60 3.17
N GLU A 390 -7.34 -20.87 2.74
CA GLU A 390 -8.50 -21.77 2.82
C GLU A 390 -8.94 -22.06 4.26
N THR A 391 -8.00 -22.08 5.20
CA THR A 391 -8.28 -22.25 6.63
C THR A 391 -8.81 -20.96 7.26
N LEU A 392 -8.16 -19.82 6.95
CA LEU A 392 -8.46 -18.53 7.56
C LEU A 392 -9.76 -17.91 7.05
N ALA A 393 -10.03 -17.98 5.74
CA ALA A 393 -11.12 -17.25 5.11
C ALA A 393 -12.51 -17.59 5.66
N PRO A 394 -12.87 -18.85 5.95
CA PRO A 394 -14.19 -19.20 6.51
C PRO A 394 -14.35 -18.83 7.99
N MET A 395 -13.25 -18.57 8.72
CA MET A 395 -13.29 -18.31 10.16
C MET A 395 -14.00 -17.01 10.51
N GLU A 396 -14.84 -17.06 11.53
CA GLU A 396 -15.55 -15.90 12.08
C GLU A 396 -14.71 -15.20 13.17
N PRO A 397 -14.70 -13.87 13.19
CA PRO A 397 -14.04 -13.11 14.24
C PRO A 397 -14.89 -13.07 15.51
N SER A 398 -14.24 -13.14 16.68
CA SER A 398 -14.81 -12.86 17.98
C SER A 398 -13.89 -11.95 18.79
N PHE A 399 -14.48 -11.17 19.68
CA PHE A 399 -13.82 -10.06 20.36
C PHE A 399 -14.13 -10.07 21.86
N PRO A 400 -13.35 -9.36 22.72
CA PRO A 400 -13.74 -9.13 24.10
C PRO A 400 -15.05 -8.33 24.19
N ALA A 401 -15.76 -8.48 25.31
CA ALA A 401 -17.05 -7.81 25.54
C ALA A 401 -16.96 -6.27 25.50
N SER A 402 -15.81 -5.69 25.89
CA SER A 402 -15.54 -4.26 25.79
C SER A 402 -14.47 -4.03 24.71
N GLN A 403 -14.85 -3.38 23.63
CA GLN A 403 -13.98 -3.08 22.48
C GLN A 403 -13.76 -1.57 22.28
N ASP A 404 -14.58 -0.73 22.89
CA ASP A 404 -14.47 0.72 22.72
C ASP A 404 -13.40 1.29 23.67
N LEU A 405 -12.14 1.05 23.28
CA LEU A 405 -10.98 1.53 24.02
C LEU A 405 -10.73 3.00 23.70
N LYS A 406 -10.46 3.79 24.74
CA LYS A 406 -10.02 5.18 24.59
C LYS A 406 -8.56 5.22 24.09
N LYS A 407 -8.16 6.38 23.56
CA LYS A 407 -6.77 6.63 23.20
C LYS A 407 -5.85 6.39 24.41
N GLY A 408 -4.82 5.58 24.22
CA GLY A 408 -3.86 5.22 25.26
C GLY A 408 -4.42 4.32 26.36
N GLU A 409 -5.60 3.70 26.16
CA GLU A 409 -6.16 2.75 27.14
C GLU A 409 -5.21 1.56 27.34
N ASP A 410 -4.69 1.43 28.57
CA ASP A 410 -3.64 0.48 28.93
C ASP A 410 -4.07 -0.59 29.93
N ALA A 411 -5.35 -0.58 30.37
CA ALA A 411 -5.83 -1.52 31.38
C ALA A 411 -5.94 -2.96 30.86
N GLN A 412 -6.23 -3.15 29.57
CA GLN A 412 -6.51 -4.46 28.98
C GLN A 412 -5.74 -4.69 27.68
N LEU A 413 -5.52 -5.99 27.36
CA LEU A 413 -4.94 -6.40 26.11
C LEU A 413 -5.99 -6.31 24.99
N ARG A 414 -5.59 -5.78 23.83
CA ARG A 414 -6.39 -5.86 22.60
C ARG A 414 -6.17 -7.24 21.97
N TRP A 415 -7.27 -7.97 21.73
CA TRP A 415 -7.22 -9.27 21.08
C TRP A 415 -8.47 -9.56 20.24
N ALA A 416 -8.32 -10.47 19.31
CA ALA A 416 -9.41 -11.09 18.57
C ALA A 416 -9.12 -12.57 18.35
N ILE A 417 -10.14 -13.38 18.15
CA ILE A 417 -10.00 -14.78 17.77
C ILE A 417 -10.78 -14.98 16.48
N ARG A 418 -10.11 -15.51 15.47
CA ARG A 418 -10.78 -16.05 14.29
C ARG A 418 -10.83 -17.56 14.42
N SER A 419 -12.02 -18.15 14.32
CA SER A 419 -12.23 -19.58 14.50
C SER A 419 -13.27 -20.15 13.56
N GLU A 420 -13.11 -21.42 13.23
CA GLU A 420 -14.20 -22.25 12.73
C GLU A 420 -15.24 -22.50 13.83
N LYS A 421 -16.42 -23.00 13.45
CA LYS A 421 -17.45 -23.41 14.41
C LYS A 421 -17.22 -24.84 14.86
N GLY A 422 -17.38 -25.12 16.14
CA GLY A 422 -17.33 -26.47 16.71
C GLY A 422 -16.33 -26.62 17.84
N GLU A 423 -16.46 -27.72 18.57
CA GLU A 423 -15.49 -28.13 19.59
C GLU A 423 -14.21 -28.63 18.92
N ASN A 424 -13.05 -28.27 19.45
CA ASN A 424 -11.73 -28.52 18.86
C ASN A 424 -11.53 -27.95 17.44
N ALA A 425 -12.32 -26.96 17.05
CA ALA A 425 -12.18 -26.26 15.79
C ALA A 425 -10.81 -25.54 15.70
N SER A 426 -10.39 -25.28 14.48
CA SER A 426 -9.19 -24.47 14.19
C SER A 426 -9.40 -23.01 14.53
N ALA A 427 -8.37 -22.35 15.06
CA ALA A 427 -8.44 -20.94 15.38
C ALA A 427 -7.08 -20.23 15.26
N PHE A 428 -7.14 -18.93 15.06
CA PHE A 428 -6.03 -18.02 15.19
C PHE A 428 -6.36 -16.95 16.23
N VAL A 429 -5.46 -16.76 17.21
CA VAL A 429 -5.61 -15.77 18.28
C VAL A 429 -4.70 -14.60 17.96
N PHE A 430 -5.30 -13.45 17.69
CA PHE A 430 -4.61 -12.21 17.37
C PHE A 430 -4.46 -11.35 18.62
N VAL A 431 -3.28 -10.80 18.84
CA VAL A 431 -3.00 -9.88 19.94
C VAL A 431 -2.30 -8.62 19.41
N ASN A 432 -2.70 -7.47 19.95
CA ASN A 432 -2.09 -6.17 19.64
C ASN A 432 -1.87 -5.38 20.93
N ASN A 433 -0.62 -5.23 21.37
CA ASN A 433 -0.24 -4.39 22.48
C ASN A 433 0.55 -3.16 22.00
N TYR A 434 0.12 -2.61 20.85
CA TYR A 434 0.68 -1.43 20.22
C TYR A 434 -0.42 -0.40 19.94
N GLU A 435 -0.10 0.87 20.11
CA GLU A 435 -0.89 2.02 19.66
C GLU A 435 0.07 3.17 19.36
N ARG A 436 -0.15 3.83 18.23
CA ARG A 436 0.64 4.97 17.78
C ARG A 436 0.70 6.08 18.84
N PHE A 437 1.88 6.60 19.10
CA PHE A 437 2.16 7.64 20.09
C PHE A 437 1.87 7.25 21.56
N CYS A 438 1.59 5.97 21.83
CA CYS A 438 1.29 5.49 23.17
C CYS A 438 2.25 4.37 23.57
N LYS A 439 2.92 4.53 24.72
CA LYS A 439 3.73 3.48 25.32
C LYS A 439 2.88 2.61 26.23
N LEU A 440 2.28 1.56 25.69
CA LEU A 440 1.48 0.62 26.47
C LEU A 440 2.38 -0.24 27.37
N SER A 441 1.90 -0.59 28.55
CA SER A 441 2.60 -1.48 29.47
C SER A 441 2.56 -2.94 29.04
N ALA A 442 3.51 -3.75 29.52
CA ALA A 442 3.46 -5.19 29.34
C ALA A 442 2.25 -5.79 30.09
N LYS A 443 1.47 -6.65 29.44
CA LYS A 443 0.31 -7.32 30.04
C LYS A 443 0.76 -8.65 30.66
N LYS A 444 0.76 -8.72 31.99
CA LYS A 444 1.21 -9.90 32.74
C LYS A 444 0.09 -10.89 33.00
N ASN A 445 0.43 -12.17 33.10
CA ASN A 445 -0.49 -13.26 33.42
C ASN A 445 -1.70 -13.37 32.48
N VAL A 446 -1.51 -13.01 31.20
CA VAL A 446 -2.57 -13.11 30.19
C VAL A 446 -2.88 -14.58 29.94
N GLN A 447 -4.15 -14.96 30.12
CA GLN A 447 -4.65 -16.29 29.79
C GLN A 447 -5.58 -16.19 28.58
N LEU A 448 -5.13 -16.68 27.43
CA LEU A 448 -5.92 -16.73 26.19
C LEU A 448 -6.49 -18.14 26.04
N GLU A 449 -7.72 -18.23 25.51
CA GLU A 449 -8.40 -19.49 25.24
C GLU A 449 -9.16 -19.39 23.92
N ALA A 450 -9.03 -20.40 23.07
CA ALA A 450 -9.77 -20.51 21.81
C ALA A 450 -10.18 -21.96 21.57
N CYS A 451 -11.44 -22.21 21.17
CA CYS A 451 -11.97 -23.54 20.84
C CYS A 451 -11.68 -24.61 21.91
N GLY A 452 -11.84 -24.27 23.21
CA GLY A 452 -11.57 -25.17 24.34
C GLY A 452 -10.08 -25.39 24.65
N VAL A 453 -9.17 -24.73 23.94
CA VAL A 453 -7.72 -24.83 24.16
C VAL A 453 -7.21 -23.62 24.91
N LYS A 454 -6.66 -23.82 26.11
CA LYS A 454 -6.01 -22.78 26.90
C LYS A 454 -4.53 -22.69 26.56
N LEU A 455 -4.08 -21.52 26.12
CA LEU A 455 -2.66 -21.22 25.98
C LEU A 455 -2.03 -21.10 27.38
N PRO A 456 -0.70 -21.25 27.51
CA PRO A 456 -0.03 -20.97 28.78
C PRO A 456 -0.22 -19.51 29.19
N LYS A 457 -0.11 -19.22 30.49
CA LYS A 457 -0.10 -17.84 30.96
C LYS A 457 1.13 -17.11 30.40
N LEU A 458 0.89 -15.99 29.74
CA LEU A 458 1.90 -15.22 29.04
C LEU A 458 2.08 -13.83 29.65
N THR A 459 3.25 -13.28 29.48
CA THR A 459 3.47 -11.83 29.51
C THR A 459 3.55 -11.35 28.07
N ILE A 460 2.63 -10.49 27.67
CA ILE A 460 2.64 -9.84 26.35
C ILE A 460 3.39 -8.52 26.47
N PRO A 461 4.57 -8.38 25.87
CA PRO A 461 5.38 -7.18 25.97
C PRO A 461 4.68 -5.93 25.40
N SER A 462 5.17 -4.74 25.78
CA SER A 462 4.86 -3.49 25.09
C SER A 462 5.26 -3.58 23.62
N GLY A 463 4.42 -3.11 22.71
CA GLY A 463 4.67 -3.17 21.27
C GLY A 463 4.50 -4.56 20.63
N CYS A 464 4.08 -5.56 21.40
CA CYS A 464 3.88 -6.93 20.88
C CYS A 464 2.65 -7.01 19.97
N MET A 465 2.86 -7.57 18.80
CA MET A 465 1.84 -7.87 17.79
C MET A 465 2.07 -9.31 17.33
N ALA A 466 1.07 -10.19 17.45
CA ALA A 466 1.26 -11.62 17.19
C ALA A 466 -0.03 -12.34 16.80
N ILE A 467 0.14 -13.50 16.14
CA ILE A 467 -0.93 -14.45 15.81
C ILE A 467 -0.52 -15.81 16.36
N PHE A 468 -1.31 -16.38 17.27
CA PHE A 468 -1.08 -17.70 17.84
C PHE A 468 -2.01 -18.74 17.20
N PRO A 469 -1.49 -19.82 16.58
CA PRO A 469 -2.31 -20.88 16.02
C PRO A 469 -2.86 -21.80 17.12
N VAL A 470 -4.10 -22.28 16.91
CA VAL A 470 -4.77 -23.28 17.75
C VAL A 470 -5.41 -24.32 16.85
N ASN A 471 -5.09 -25.61 17.06
CA ASN A 471 -5.55 -26.77 16.27
C ASN A 471 -5.27 -26.61 14.75
N ILE A 472 -4.06 -26.19 14.39
CA ILE A 472 -3.62 -25.98 13.01
C ILE A 472 -2.44 -26.89 12.70
N ASP A 473 -2.45 -27.59 11.55
CA ASP A 473 -1.33 -28.40 11.02
C ASP A 473 -0.70 -29.36 12.04
N GLY A 474 -1.52 -30.02 12.89
CA GLY A 474 -1.05 -30.91 13.94
C GLY A 474 -0.49 -30.20 15.18
N ILE A 475 -0.56 -28.88 15.22
CA ILE A 475 -0.23 -28.04 16.38
C ILE A 475 -1.50 -27.81 17.17
N ARG A 476 -1.54 -28.25 18.43
CA ARG A 476 -2.65 -27.95 19.35
C ARG A 476 -2.66 -26.47 19.73
N TYR A 477 -1.49 -25.91 20.05
CA TYR A 477 -1.26 -24.47 20.16
C TYR A 477 0.24 -24.18 20.07
N ALA A 478 0.56 -22.97 19.64
CA ALA A 478 1.93 -22.44 19.77
C ALA A 478 1.91 -20.96 20.21
N THR A 479 2.94 -20.56 20.99
CA THR A 479 3.20 -19.17 21.32
C THR A 479 4.27 -18.59 20.36
N ALA A 480 4.14 -18.92 19.08
CA ALA A 480 4.89 -18.47 17.94
C ALA A 480 3.92 -18.29 16.77
N GLN A 481 4.25 -17.42 15.83
CA GLN A 481 3.39 -17.11 14.69
C GLN A 481 3.73 -17.98 13.49
N LEU A 482 2.74 -18.52 12.79
CA LEU A 482 2.92 -19.16 11.49
C LEU A 482 3.29 -18.09 10.45
N VAL A 483 4.27 -18.41 9.59
CA VAL A 483 4.77 -17.50 8.56
C VAL A 483 4.56 -18.07 7.17
N ALA A 484 5.00 -19.29 6.91
CA ALA A 484 4.90 -19.91 5.60
C ALA A 484 4.82 -21.43 5.69
N ARG A 485 4.21 -22.03 4.65
CA ARG A 485 4.15 -23.48 4.47
C ARG A 485 4.57 -23.78 3.03
N ARG A 486 5.80 -24.29 2.87
CA ARG A 486 6.41 -24.57 1.55
C ARG A 486 7.11 -25.90 1.59
N GLU A 487 6.99 -26.71 0.52
CA GLU A 487 7.72 -27.97 0.33
C GLU A 487 7.63 -28.91 1.53
N GLY A 488 6.46 -28.97 2.18
CA GLY A 488 6.23 -29.81 3.36
C GLY A 488 6.84 -29.24 4.66
N LYS A 489 7.55 -28.12 4.63
CA LYS A 489 8.09 -27.41 5.79
C LYS A 489 7.09 -26.37 6.29
N VAL A 490 6.97 -26.20 7.60
CA VAL A 490 6.18 -25.15 8.26
C VAL A 490 7.11 -24.24 9.02
N TYR A 491 7.16 -22.97 8.63
CA TYR A 491 7.98 -21.94 9.24
C TYR A 491 7.16 -21.13 10.24
N MET A 492 7.70 -21.02 11.45
CA MET A 492 7.13 -20.25 12.55
C MET A 492 8.10 -19.18 12.99
N MET A 493 7.61 -17.99 13.24
CA MET A 493 8.39 -16.86 13.78
C MET A 493 8.28 -16.81 15.30
N GLN A 494 9.43 -16.72 15.98
CA GLN A 494 9.46 -16.40 17.40
C GLN A 494 8.95 -14.98 17.63
N ILE A 495 8.04 -14.82 18.58
CA ILE A 495 7.57 -13.49 18.99
C ILE A 495 8.56 -12.91 20.01
N PRO A 496 9.16 -11.73 19.73
CA PRO A 496 10.11 -11.09 20.63
C PRO A 496 9.54 -10.90 22.03
N GLY A 497 10.29 -11.33 23.05
CA GLY A 497 9.90 -11.21 24.45
C GLY A 497 8.82 -12.21 24.93
N VAL A 498 8.31 -13.10 24.06
CA VAL A 498 7.37 -14.16 24.43
C VAL A 498 8.09 -15.53 24.40
N PRO A 499 8.13 -16.29 25.51
CA PRO A 499 8.71 -17.63 25.51
C PRO A 499 7.95 -18.56 24.55
N THR A 500 8.67 -19.19 23.63
CA THR A 500 8.06 -20.09 22.65
C THR A 500 7.73 -21.45 23.27
N THR A 501 6.46 -21.80 23.28
CA THR A 501 5.94 -23.13 23.62
C THR A 501 5.18 -23.67 22.41
N ILE A 502 5.44 -24.92 22.04
CA ILE A 502 4.73 -25.62 20.95
C ILE A 502 4.14 -26.90 21.56
N CYS A 503 2.83 -27.01 21.58
CA CYS A 503 2.10 -28.20 21.99
C CYS A 503 1.50 -28.87 20.75
N MET A 504 1.87 -30.11 20.49
CA MET A 504 1.38 -30.88 19.36
C MET A 504 0.07 -31.59 19.71
N SER A 505 -0.74 -31.90 18.71
CA SER A 505 -2.00 -32.65 18.88
C SER A 505 -1.81 -34.08 19.45
N ASN A 506 -0.60 -34.65 19.30
CA ASN A 506 -0.24 -35.95 19.90
C ASN A 506 0.19 -35.85 21.36
N GLY A 507 0.04 -34.69 22.03
CA GLY A 507 0.40 -34.42 23.41
C GLY A 507 1.86 -34.02 23.66
N LYS A 508 2.76 -34.11 22.67
CA LYS A 508 4.14 -33.66 22.81
C LYS A 508 4.18 -32.14 23.02
N THR A 509 4.84 -31.70 24.07
CA THR A 509 5.01 -30.28 24.38
C THR A 509 6.49 -29.90 24.44
N LEU A 510 6.88 -28.91 23.65
CA LEU A 510 8.20 -28.30 23.61
C LEU A 510 8.12 -26.93 24.31
N LYS A 511 8.93 -26.71 25.34
CA LYS A 511 8.94 -25.45 26.11
C LYS A 511 10.25 -24.68 25.91
N ASN A 512 10.18 -23.35 25.93
CA ASN A 512 11.32 -22.45 25.79
C ASN A 512 12.16 -22.75 24.53
N VAL A 513 11.48 -23.12 23.45
CA VAL A 513 12.13 -23.43 22.17
C VAL A 513 12.87 -22.21 21.64
N LYS A 514 14.07 -22.42 21.17
CA LYS A 514 14.89 -21.36 20.55
C LYS A 514 14.88 -21.51 19.03
N PRO A 515 14.94 -20.40 18.28
CA PRO A 515 15.11 -20.45 16.83
C PRO A 515 16.33 -21.26 16.44
N ARG A 516 16.21 -22.01 15.32
CA ARG A 516 17.29 -22.82 14.72
C ARG A 516 17.56 -22.47 13.26
N GLY A 517 16.91 -21.38 12.77
CA GLY A 517 17.01 -20.97 11.38
C GLY A 517 16.17 -21.82 10.43
N THR A 518 16.37 -21.61 9.15
CA THR A 518 15.64 -22.28 8.06
C THR A 518 16.16 -23.69 7.73
N GLU A 519 17.34 -24.06 8.27
CA GLU A 519 18.01 -25.33 7.92
C GLU A 519 17.68 -26.49 8.87
N LYS A 520 17.34 -26.18 10.12
CA LYS A 520 17.15 -27.20 11.16
C LYS A 520 15.77 -27.13 11.79
N PRO A 521 14.92 -28.18 11.66
CA PRO A 521 13.63 -28.21 12.32
C PRO A 521 13.78 -28.22 13.85
N VAL A 522 12.83 -27.64 14.56
CA VAL A 522 12.71 -27.77 16.02
C VAL A 522 11.96 -29.05 16.42
N TYR A 523 11.05 -29.51 15.54
CA TYR A 523 10.32 -30.77 15.68
C TYR A 523 9.68 -31.17 14.33
N ALA A 524 9.83 -32.43 13.92
CA ALA A 524 9.31 -32.94 12.66
C ALA A 524 9.63 -31.98 11.49
N ASN A 525 8.63 -31.44 10.83
CA ASN A 525 8.76 -30.44 9.75
C ASN A 525 8.55 -28.99 10.20
N LEU A 526 8.55 -28.72 11.52
CA LEU A 526 8.41 -27.38 12.07
C LEU A 526 9.77 -26.70 12.22
N TYR A 527 9.89 -25.53 11.64
CA TYR A 527 11.06 -24.66 11.69
C TYR A 527 10.72 -23.41 12.50
N LEU A 528 11.52 -23.07 13.50
CA LEU A 528 11.36 -21.85 14.26
C LEU A 528 12.51 -20.90 13.89
N ILE A 529 12.13 -19.72 13.38
CA ILE A 529 13.03 -18.67 12.93
C ILE A 529 12.85 -17.40 13.75
N THR A 530 13.82 -16.52 13.72
CA THR A 530 13.73 -15.19 14.33
C THR A 530 12.80 -14.29 13.53
N LYS A 531 12.42 -13.14 14.11
CA LYS A 531 11.64 -12.12 13.39
C LYS A 531 12.39 -11.62 12.15
N ALA A 532 13.69 -11.32 12.28
CA ALA A 532 14.51 -10.85 11.16
C ALA A 532 14.60 -11.88 10.02
N GLU A 533 14.79 -13.18 10.34
CA GLU A 533 14.76 -14.24 9.33
C GLU A 533 13.38 -14.38 8.67
N ALA A 534 12.29 -14.16 9.41
CA ALA A 534 10.93 -14.22 8.87
C ALA A 534 10.65 -13.06 7.90
N GLU A 535 11.12 -11.87 8.22
CA GLU A 535 10.99 -10.67 7.39
C GLU A 535 11.71 -10.83 6.03
N HIS A 536 12.81 -11.60 5.99
CA HIS A 536 13.61 -11.85 4.77
C HIS A 536 13.43 -13.27 4.19
N LEU A 537 12.51 -14.06 4.74
CA LEU A 537 12.29 -15.44 4.31
C LEU A 537 11.97 -15.53 2.80
N PHE A 538 12.72 -16.32 2.05
CA PHE A 538 12.62 -16.47 0.60
C PHE A 538 13.00 -15.25 -0.24
N LEU A 539 13.55 -14.20 0.35
CA LEU A 539 14.18 -13.13 -0.41
C LEU A 539 15.62 -13.51 -0.77
N PRO A 540 16.14 -13.00 -1.88
CA PRO A 540 17.58 -13.06 -2.11
C PRO A 540 18.30 -12.32 -0.98
N VAL A 541 19.53 -12.71 -0.72
CA VAL A 541 20.37 -11.99 0.25
C VAL A 541 20.60 -10.58 -0.29
N GLU A 542 20.17 -9.59 0.48
CA GLU A 542 20.41 -8.21 0.11
C GLU A 542 21.85 -7.82 0.37
N GLU A 543 22.41 -7.11 -0.58
CA GLU A 543 23.71 -6.49 -0.46
C GLU A 543 23.63 -5.25 0.44
N GLU A 544 24.60 -5.09 1.32
CA GLU A 544 24.71 -3.90 2.16
C GLU A 544 24.88 -2.64 1.29
N MET A 545 24.02 -1.64 1.51
CA MET A 545 24.16 -0.35 0.85
C MET A 545 25.35 0.42 1.46
N MET A 546 26.38 0.64 0.66
CA MET A 546 27.49 1.51 1.06
C MET A 546 27.24 2.95 0.63
N GLY A 547 27.49 3.90 1.55
CA GLY A 547 27.38 5.33 1.26
C GLY A 547 28.68 5.91 0.70
N VAL A 548 28.60 6.63 -0.42
CA VAL A 548 29.68 7.50 -0.91
C VAL A 548 29.28 8.93 -0.61
N ARG A 549 30.03 9.60 0.24
CA ARG A 549 29.73 10.99 0.64
C ARG A 549 30.10 11.96 -0.46
N LEU A 550 29.15 12.84 -0.79
CA LEU A 550 29.34 13.95 -1.71
C LEU A 550 29.42 15.27 -0.97
N PHE A 551 29.98 16.27 -1.64
CA PHE A 551 30.04 17.63 -1.14
C PHE A 551 28.97 18.50 -1.79
N ALA A 552 28.11 19.11 -0.96
CA ALA A 552 27.14 20.12 -1.38
C ALA A 552 27.74 21.52 -1.10
N ARG A 553 28.06 22.24 -2.16
CA ARG A 553 28.61 23.59 -2.03
C ARG A 553 27.50 24.62 -2.08
N LYS A 554 27.30 25.39 -1.02
CA LYS A 554 26.38 26.52 -1.01
C LYS A 554 26.93 27.64 -1.94
N VAL A 555 26.10 28.05 -2.89
CA VAL A 555 26.48 29.11 -3.89
C VAL A 555 25.60 30.35 -3.76
N LYS A 556 24.49 30.25 -3.02
CA LYS A 556 23.62 31.38 -2.73
C LYS A 556 22.99 31.17 -1.34
N GLU A 557 23.02 32.22 -0.50
CA GLU A 557 22.29 32.25 0.77
C GLU A 557 20.78 32.40 0.54
N ALA A 558 19.99 31.95 1.52
CA ALA A 558 18.55 32.20 1.53
C ALA A 558 18.27 33.72 1.66
N GLY A 559 17.25 34.15 0.97
CA GLY A 559 16.70 35.51 1.13
C GLY A 559 15.74 35.59 2.33
N PRO A 560 14.96 36.67 2.43
CA PRO A 560 13.97 36.88 3.48
C PRO A 560 12.94 35.72 3.56
N LEU A 561 12.47 35.46 4.76
CA LEU A 561 11.40 34.49 5.00
C LEU A 561 10.12 34.94 4.28
N ARG A 562 9.45 34.00 3.63
CA ARG A 562 8.17 34.27 2.97
C ARG A 562 7.05 34.44 4.00
N ALA A 563 6.00 35.20 3.68
CA ALA A 563 4.76 35.17 4.44
C ALA A 563 3.97 33.89 4.11
N ILE A 564 3.69 33.07 5.13
CA ILE A 564 2.86 31.88 4.97
C ILE A 564 1.40 32.28 5.20
N VAL A 565 0.57 32.13 4.18
CA VAL A 565 -0.86 32.44 4.22
C VAL A 565 -1.70 31.17 4.22
N LYS A 566 -2.94 31.28 4.70
CA LYS A 566 -3.92 30.20 4.59
C LYS A 566 -4.69 30.33 3.28
N GLY A 567 -4.68 29.27 2.50
CA GLY A 567 -5.36 29.23 1.23
C GLY A 567 -6.84 28.90 1.30
N ARG A 568 -7.38 28.46 0.17
CA ARG A 568 -8.79 28.13 -0.04
C ARG A 568 -9.29 27.06 0.96
N ALA A 569 -8.45 26.07 1.26
CA ALA A 569 -8.75 24.99 2.22
C ALA A 569 -8.68 25.44 3.70
N LYS A 570 -8.28 26.67 3.98
CA LYS A 570 -8.05 27.22 5.33
C LYS A 570 -6.85 26.59 6.06
N VAL A 571 -5.93 26.03 5.31
CA VAL A 571 -4.62 25.53 5.77
C VAL A 571 -3.49 26.29 5.06
N ALA A 572 -2.25 26.19 5.57
CA ALA A 572 -1.10 26.86 4.97
C ALA A 572 -0.91 26.47 3.49
N GLU A 573 -0.66 27.45 2.64
CA GLU A 573 -0.35 27.25 1.21
C GLU A 573 1.13 26.94 0.99
N ALA A 574 1.40 26.02 0.07
CA ALA A 574 2.76 25.73 -0.41
C ALA A 574 3.42 26.97 -1.08
N PRO A 575 4.75 27.00 -1.16
CA PRO A 575 5.46 28.09 -1.83
C PRO A 575 5.05 28.24 -3.30
N SER A 576 4.82 29.50 -3.71
CA SER A 576 4.65 29.88 -5.12
C SER A 576 6.00 29.84 -5.86
N GLU A 577 5.96 29.87 -7.19
CA GLU A 577 7.19 29.95 -8.00
C GLU A 577 8.03 31.19 -7.68
N GLN A 578 7.41 32.29 -7.26
CA GLN A 578 8.12 33.52 -6.87
C GLN A 578 8.89 33.32 -5.55
N ASP A 579 8.36 32.55 -4.60
CA ASP A 579 9.01 32.30 -3.31
C ASP A 579 10.34 31.57 -3.49
N TRP A 580 10.46 30.71 -4.50
CA TRP A 580 11.70 29.98 -4.81
C TRP A 580 12.87 30.86 -5.22
N GLN A 581 12.63 32.13 -5.56
CA GLN A 581 13.70 33.11 -5.78
C GLN A 581 14.47 33.42 -4.48
N GLN A 582 13.86 33.20 -3.33
CA GLN A 582 14.47 33.40 -2.01
C GLN A 582 15.19 32.16 -1.47
N ALA A 583 15.15 31.03 -2.16
CA ALA A 583 15.80 29.81 -1.72
C ALA A 583 17.31 29.91 -1.64
N ALA A 584 17.92 29.28 -0.65
CA ALA A 584 19.34 28.95 -0.67
C ALA A 584 19.62 27.97 -1.82
N VAL A 585 20.80 28.11 -2.44
CA VAL A 585 21.17 27.25 -3.57
C VAL A 585 22.47 26.52 -3.28
N TYR A 586 22.42 25.20 -3.45
CA TYR A 586 23.58 24.33 -3.35
C TYR A 586 23.86 23.64 -4.68
N LYS A 587 25.13 23.43 -4.99
CA LYS A 587 25.61 22.63 -6.12
C LYS A 587 26.18 21.32 -5.61
N ILE A 588 25.77 20.21 -6.22
CA ILE A 588 26.23 18.85 -5.93
C ILE A 588 26.84 18.30 -7.21
N ASN A 589 28.14 17.98 -7.17
CA ASN A 589 28.86 17.42 -8.32
C ASN A 589 29.12 15.94 -8.11
N PHE A 590 29.04 15.15 -9.19
CA PHE A 590 29.36 13.74 -9.19
C PHE A 590 30.81 13.52 -9.63
N PRO A 591 31.67 12.96 -8.77
CA PRO A 591 33.00 12.49 -9.16
C PRO A 591 32.91 11.38 -10.22
N SER A 592 33.91 11.29 -11.10
CA SER A 592 33.95 10.26 -12.13
C SER A 592 33.95 8.84 -11.59
N GLU A 593 34.45 8.64 -10.37
CA GLU A 593 34.53 7.35 -9.69
C GLU A 593 33.15 6.78 -9.28
N VAL A 594 32.10 7.60 -9.22
CA VAL A 594 30.76 7.13 -8.87
C VAL A 594 29.91 6.71 -10.07
N LEU A 595 30.44 6.87 -11.27
CA LEU A 595 29.77 6.43 -12.49
C LEU A 595 30.03 4.92 -12.73
N PRO A 596 29.08 4.15 -13.28
CA PRO A 596 27.73 4.53 -13.68
C PRO A 596 26.78 4.75 -12.50
N LEU A 597 25.70 5.53 -12.72
CA LEU A 597 24.72 5.88 -11.71
C LEU A 597 23.53 4.90 -11.63
N THR A 598 23.59 3.81 -12.36
CA THR A 598 22.56 2.77 -12.36
C THR A 598 22.40 2.15 -10.97
N SER A 599 21.15 1.97 -10.54
CA SER A 599 20.78 1.39 -9.24
C SER A 599 21.32 2.13 -8.00
N LYS A 600 21.64 3.43 -8.13
CA LYS A 600 22.14 4.26 -7.04
C LYS A 600 21.09 5.29 -6.61
N LEU A 601 20.98 5.50 -5.31
CA LEU A 601 20.11 6.51 -4.71
C LEU A 601 20.93 7.67 -4.17
N LEU A 602 20.54 8.89 -4.51
CA LEU A 602 21.00 10.08 -3.83
C LEU A 602 20.17 10.26 -2.55
N SER A 603 20.82 10.42 -1.43
CA SER A 603 20.22 10.71 -0.13
C SER A 603 20.72 12.06 0.37
N ILE A 604 19.81 13.00 0.56
CA ILE A 604 20.10 14.36 1.04
C ILE A 604 19.49 14.53 2.41
N SER A 605 20.32 14.54 3.43
CA SER A 605 19.90 14.89 4.79
C SER A 605 19.97 16.40 4.97
N TYR A 606 18.83 17.03 5.21
CA TYR A 606 18.74 18.49 5.30
C TYR A 606 17.71 18.94 6.33
N ARG A 607 17.74 20.20 6.68
CA ARG A 607 16.68 20.95 7.35
C ARG A 607 16.28 22.12 6.45
N GLY A 608 14.99 22.41 6.41
CA GLY A 608 14.41 23.51 5.65
C GLY A 608 12.89 23.42 5.68
N ASP A 609 12.20 24.30 4.98
CA ASP A 609 10.74 24.16 4.77
C ASP A 609 10.47 23.20 3.62
N CYS A 610 10.94 23.53 2.44
CA CYS A 610 10.80 22.72 1.23
C CYS A 610 12.13 22.71 0.46
N ALA A 611 12.35 21.62 -0.28
CA ALA A 611 13.49 21.47 -1.17
C ALA A 611 13.05 21.15 -2.60
N ARG A 612 13.81 21.61 -3.59
CA ARG A 612 13.69 21.25 -5.00
C ARG A 612 15.03 20.84 -5.57
N LEU A 613 15.04 19.77 -6.35
CA LEU A 613 16.22 19.26 -7.03
C LEU A 613 16.09 19.51 -8.55
N TYR A 614 17.13 20.08 -9.12
CA TYR A 614 17.16 20.42 -10.55
C TYR A 614 18.36 19.74 -11.23
N ALA A 615 18.12 19.20 -12.41
CA ALA A 615 19.13 18.72 -13.36
C ALA A 615 18.98 19.50 -14.66
N ASN A 616 20.06 20.08 -15.17
CA ASN A 616 20.04 20.88 -16.42
C ASN A 616 18.93 21.95 -16.40
N LYS A 617 18.74 22.64 -15.27
CA LYS A 617 17.69 23.65 -15.01
C LYS A 617 16.25 23.15 -15.02
N ARG A 618 16.00 21.83 -15.20
CA ARG A 618 14.68 21.22 -15.12
C ARG A 618 14.46 20.71 -13.69
N LEU A 619 13.28 20.95 -13.12
CA LEU A 619 12.86 20.36 -11.87
C LEU A 619 12.72 18.84 -12.08
N ILE A 620 13.39 18.05 -11.24
CA ILE A 620 13.37 16.58 -11.32
C ILE A 620 12.76 15.92 -10.07
N ALA A 621 12.79 16.60 -8.93
CA ALA A 621 12.14 16.16 -7.70
C ALA A 621 11.94 17.34 -6.76
N ASP A 622 10.99 17.21 -5.84
CA ASP A 622 10.74 18.16 -4.77
C ASP A 622 10.37 17.41 -3.47
N ASN A 623 10.49 18.08 -2.33
CA ASN A 623 10.23 17.48 -1.03
C ASN A 623 9.73 18.55 -0.05
N PHE A 624 8.71 18.20 0.73
CA PHE A 624 8.33 18.95 1.93
C PHE A 624 9.02 18.30 3.12
N TYR A 625 9.87 19.04 3.79
CA TYR A 625 10.68 18.54 4.89
C TYR A 625 9.83 17.99 6.03
N TYR A 626 10.14 16.77 6.46
CA TYR A 626 9.48 16.08 7.58
C TYR A 626 10.47 15.30 8.48
N GLY A 627 11.75 15.73 8.46
CA GLY A 627 12.79 15.13 9.32
C GLY A 627 13.44 13.86 8.77
N ARG A 628 13.15 13.50 7.49
CA ARG A 628 13.75 12.34 6.82
C ARG A 628 14.56 12.79 5.60
N PRO A 629 15.54 11.98 5.15
CA PRO A 629 16.30 12.31 3.95
C PRO A 629 15.42 12.47 2.72
N PHE A 630 15.76 13.40 1.87
CA PHE A 630 15.21 13.56 0.53
C PHE A 630 15.95 12.59 -0.41
N LEU A 631 15.25 11.66 -1.00
CA LEU A 631 15.80 10.61 -1.86
C LEU A 631 15.58 10.95 -3.35
N TYR A 632 16.49 10.48 -4.20
CA TYR A 632 16.33 10.55 -5.65
C TYR A 632 17.04 9.37 -6.34
N GLY A 633 16.36 8.71 -7.28
CA GLY A 633 16.92 7.62 -8.09
C GLY A 633 17.84 8.15 -9.19
N LEU A 634 19.14 7.98 -9.04
CA LEU A 634 20.14 8.57 -9.96
C LEU A 634 20.08 7.99 -11.38
N TRP A 635 19.50 6.80 -11.57
CA TRP A 635 19.27 6.22 -12.91
C TRP A 635 18.21 6.96 -13.73
N ARG A 636 17.42 7.83 -13.10
CA ARG A 636 16.45 8.71 -13.77
C ARG A 636 17.02 10.06 -14.18
N LEU A 637 18.31 10.30 -13.93
CA LEU A 637 18.95 11.54 -14.35
C LEU A 637 19.03 11.63 -15.88
N PRO A 638 18.90 12.85 -16.44
CA PRO A 638 19.22 13.09 -17.85
C PRO A 638 20.64 12.64 -18.20
N GLU A 639 20.83 12.15 -19.42
CA GLU A 639 22.17 11.80 -19.92
C GLU A 639 23.16 12.97 -19.75
N ASN A 640 24.40 12.65 -19.42
CA ASN A 640 25.49 13.61 -19.22
C ASN A 640 25.25 14.62 -18.08
N CYS A 641 24.36 14.37 -17.15
CA CYS A 641 24.19 15.21 -15.96
C CYS A 641 25.33 14.94 -14.97
N THR A 642 26.18 15.91 -14.74
CA THR A 642 27.34 15.84 -13.82
C THR A 642 27.17 16.73 -12.58
N GLU A 643 26.16 17.61 -12.59
CA GLU A 643 25.90 18.55 -11.50
C GLU A 643 24.39 18.66 -11.25
N LEU A 644 24.01 18.65 -9.99
CA LEU A 644 22.65 18.97 -9.53
C LEU A 644 22.63 20.33 -8.82
N GLU A 645 21.49 21.01 -8.94
CA GLU A 645 21.19 22.19 -8.17
C GLU A 645 20.10 21.87 -7.16
N LEU A 646 20.41 21.98 -5.87
CA LEU A 646 19.48 21.83 -4.77
C LEU A 646 19.09 23.21 -4.26
N ARG A 647 17.79 23.52 -4.25
CA ARG A 647 17.22 24.73 -3.67
C ARG A 647 16.49 24.38 -2.40
N ILE A 648 16.71 25.15 -1.33
CA ILE A 648 16.05 24.95 -0.03
C ILE A 648 15.47 26.27 0.43
N LEU A 649 14.17 26.27 0.73
CA LEU A 649 13.53 27.36 1.45
C LEU A 649 13.75 27.20 2.96
N PRO A 650 14.05 28.28 3.70
CA PRO A 650 14.31 28.19 5.14
C PRO A 650 13.05 27.84 5.92
N LEU A 651 13.22 26.99 6.94
CA LEU A 651 12.17 26.61 7.89
C LEU A 651 11.85 27.79 8.81
N GLN A 652 10.56 27.99 9.08
CA GLN A 652 10.01 28.96 10.03
C GLN A 652 9.39 28.20 11.18
N PRO A 653 9.92 28.26 12.42
CA PRO A 653 9.43 27.46 13.56
C PRO A 653 7.99 27.74 13.98
N ASP A 654 7.53 28.98 13.75
CA ASP A 654 6.18 29.45 14.05
C ASP A 654 5.18 29.31 12.89
N ALA A 655 5.63 28.70 11.78
CA ALA A 655 4.74 28.42 10.67
C ALA A 655 3.56 27.52 11.08
N PRO A 656 2.36 27.75 10.55
CA PRO A 656 1.20 26.90 10.83
C PRO A 656 1.28 25.56 10.06
N VAL A 657 2.34 24.83 10.33
CA VAL A 657 2.68 23.53 9.68
C VAL A 657 2.98 22.50 10.76
N TYR A 658 2.39 21.31 10.63
CA TYR A 658 2.74 20.18 11.48
C TYR A 658 3.99 19.47 10.94
N LEU A 659 4.95 19.27 11.82
CA LEU A 659 6.13 18.42 11.62
C LEU A 659 6.20 17.36 12.72
N PRO A 660 6.68 16.13 12.45
CA PRO A 660 6.92 15.11 13.46
C PRO A 660 7.81 15.61 14.58
N CYS A 661 7.69 15.00 15.78
CA CYS A 661 8.47 15.44 16.93
C CYS A 661 9.98 15.24 16.75
N GLU A 662 10.38 14.25 15.95
CA GLU A 662 11.78 13.93 15.66
C GLU A 662 12.44 14.87 14.64
N ALA A 663 11.65 15.68 13.93
CA ALA A 663 12.18 16.61 12.94
C ALA A 663 12.93 17.77 13.65
N ASP A 664 14.08 18.17 13.12
CA ASP A 664 14.75 19.39 13.55
C ASP A 664 13.93 20.61 13.15
N LYS A 665 13.41 21.34 14.14
CA LYS A 665 12.53 22.50 13.98
C LYS A 665 13.26 23.83 14.13
N THR A 666 14.58 23.83 14.10
CA THR A 666 15.41 25.05 14.18
C THR A 666 15.14 25.92 12.95
N GLU A 667 15.09 27.25 13.12
CA GLU A 667 14.91 28.19 12.04
C GLU A 667 16.03 28.09 10.96
N GLY A 668 15.66 28.37 9.72
CA GLY A 668 16.61 28.45 8.62
C GLY A 668 16.72 27.16 7.80
N GLU A 669 17.84 27.01 7.10
CA GLU A 669 18.13 25.87 6.26
C GLU A 669 19.57 25.37 6.46
N GLN A 670 19.76 24.06 6.30
CA GLN A 670 21.06 23.43 6.39
C GLN A 670 21.07 22.08 5.66
N VAL A 671 22.13 21.81 4.92
CA VAL A 671 22.44 20.48 4.41
C VAL A 671 23.40 19.81 5.37
N TYR A 672 23.00 18.66 5.95
CA TYR A 672 23.82 17.91 6.90
C TYR A 672 24.75 16.93 6.19
N SER A 673 24.21 16.17 5.23
CA SER A 673 24.99 15.25 4.39
C SER A 673 24.31 15.07 3.03
N VAL A 674 25.14 14.74 2.04
CA VAL A 674 24.70 14.22 0.74
C VAL A 674 25.49 12.94 0.49
N GLU A 675 24.77 11.86 0.22
CA GLU A 675 25.37 10.54 0.08
C GLU A 675 24.77 9.82 -1.13
N ILE A 676 25.58 9.11 -1.86
CA ILE A 676 25.12 8.11 -2.83
C ILE A 676 25.10 6.79 -2.12
N LEU A 677 23.91 6.24 -1.97
CA LEU A 677 23.71 4.88 -1.48
C LEU A 677 23.83 3.92 -2.66
N GLN A 678 24.76 3.00 -2.61
CA GLN A 678 25.00 2.03 -3.67
C GLN A 678 25.03 0.61 -3.09
N LYS A 679 24.49 -0.34 -3.85
CA LYS A 679 24.62 -1.74 -3.50
C LYS A 679 26.10 -2.10 -3.52
N LYS A 680 26.53 -2.91 -2.57
CA LYS A 680 27.86 -3.45 -2.52
C LYS A 680 27.95 -4.55 -3.58
N ASP A 681 28.85 -4.41 -4.52
CA ASP A 681 29.13 -5.50 -5.47
C ASP A 681 29.73 -6.68 -4.69
N ILE A 682 29.15 -7.85 -4.84
CA ILE A 682 29.64 -9.11 -4.26
C ILE A 682 30.84 -9.61 -5.07
#